data_42a805f1725ee4cbf4f0aba71e6c09d1
#
_entry.id   42a805f1725ee4cbf4f0aba71e6c09d1
#
_cell.length_a   1.000
_cell.length_b   1.000
_cell.length_c   1.000
_cell.angle_alpha   90.00
_cell.angle_beta   90.00
_cell.angle_gamma   90.00
#
_symmetry.space_group_name_H-M   'P 1'
#
loop_
_entity.id
_entity.type
_entity.pdbx_description
1 polymer ?
#
loop_
_entity_poly.entity_id
_entity_poly.type
_entity_poly.pdbx_seq_one_letter_code
_entity_poly.pdbx_strand_id
1 'polypeptide(L)'
;MGDVSLGEKDPSLFWAKFYASNWSFRNKETGKLKKRWIAIIATVVVLLTTALITLAVASSSGLLNKGSHYPHSEAGDSSDDDSDGPPDPDEIPKPFVAKLAHLVQPFMGSDGGGNMFTGVCMPYGVVKLGIDVLPPLGAGDAYSGYHPDGRVNGFSMMHESGTGGSPKYGVVSQYPVTGALDNPLADHGVSRAAPDEATLGWYKASLEGGITVELAASYHAGIIKHTFPRATTNTSMVGNHIIVDVSHHLETSRAQGIGQNYVEGSIKANTNGYEGYGVYNGGWNLAEDWKIYFCGRFRTVPVQVRTFSGTGEVLESYGVASEASGAKRVGAVFSFSASRNTTDPLVVESDIGISFMSVEKACKFIQSEIPAKRPFETLVNSTKQVWEEKVLSTVSTTETDDAKLKLLYSAIYGMYIIPSNRTGENQKWESSEPYYDDTFTFWDLFRCHTSLMHIIQPAQYEEYIRSTIDIWRHDGYMPDGRSSNFNGRIQGGTNADNVLADAYVKGVRGRINWEDGFQAMVKDAEVTPENNNDRMAPDSSTKEGRGALPDWLERGYITTKYSRSVSRASEYALNDFALSQVAKGMGKTVEYGKYLSRSRNWRNQWDNSSTAFGGQFAGFLSPRDINGNFPTPPQDPLSCGGCYWRDAYYEALPFEYSFGAHHDMKTLISYMGGEEKFVARLEKMFEPGQNPTGSPRFGKTIFNPGNEPSFASPYLFNYAGRQDLTVEKSRYIAKMYYNSGPQGLPGNSDAGAMQSWLIWNMLGLYPMTGTTVFLIASPWFSDLTLTLGSPSKTVKITSTGGNETNFFVQSVKLNGNHWDKNWLNWGDLFDKGGTLDFVLGAERTTWDTGERPPSFAT
;
A
#
# COMPACT_ATOMS: atom_id res chain seq x y z
N MET A 1 16.75 24.52 58.09
CA MET A 1 15.81 25.53 58.56
C MET A 1 15.55 26.47 57.39
N GLY A 2 14.48 26.62 56.75
CA GLY A 2 13.12 26.09 56.89
C GLY A 2 12.48 25.99 55.56
N ASP A 3 11.66 24.97 55.46
CA ASP A 3 10.79 24.68 54.30
C ASP A 3 9.76 25.77 54.05
N VAL A 4 9.61 26.17 52.79
CA VAL A 4 8.34 26.75 52.32
C VAL A 4 7.89 25.97 51.07
N SER A 5 6.97 25.06 51.26
CA SER A 5 6.28 24.35 50.21
C SER A 5 5.26 25.30 49.56
N LEU A 6 5.42 25.60 48.27
CA LEU A 6 4.41 26.20 47.41
C LEU A 6 3.62 25.06 46.77
N GLY A 7 2.38 24.91 47.17
CA GLY A 7 1.44 23.95 46.64
C GLY A 7 1.11 24.22 45.15
N GLU A 8 1.39 23.27 44.31
CA GLU A 8 0.92 23.22 42.93
C GLU A 8 -0.62 23.08 42.93
N LYS A 9 -1.28 24.07 42.34
CA LYS A 9 -2.73 23.96 42.03
C LYS A 9 -2.86 23.29 40.68
N ASP A 10 -3.39 22.07 40.67
CA ASP A 10 -3.70 21.28 39.52
C ASP A 10 -4.68 22.03 38.56
N PRO A 11 -4.26 22.36 37.31
CA PRO A 11 -5.11 23.06 36.35
C PRO A 11 -6.34 22.24 35.91
N SER A 12 -6.33 20.94 36.07
CA SER A 12 -7.40 20.05 35.63
C SER A 12 -8.70 20.25 36.40
N LEU A 13 -8.60 20.64 37.67
CA LEU A 13 -9.77 20.94 38.53
C LEU A 13 -10.49 22.25 38.17
N PHE A 14 -9.79 23.21 37.52
CA PHE A 14 -10.40 24.48 37.11
C PHE A 14 -11.27 24.28 35.87
N TRP A 15 -10.83 23.52 34.91
CA TRP A 15 -11.60 23.24 33.67
C TRP A 15 -12.78 22.31 33.93
N ALA A 16 -12.65 21.30 34.75
CA ALA A 16 -13.75 20.42 35.16
C ALA A 16 -14.91 21.18 35.84
N LYS A 17 -14.58 22.21 36.66
CA LYS A 17 -15.60 23.07 37.26
C LYS A 17 -16.24 24.03 36.25
N PHE A 18 -15.52 24.51 35.25
CA PHE A 18 -16.02 25.41 34.21
C PHE A 18 -16.99 24.70 33.27
N TYR A 19 -16.69 23.46 32.84
CA TYR A 19 -17.60 22.68 31.99
C TYR A 19 -18.84 22.21 32.74
N ALA A 20 -18.74 21.78 33.98
CA ALA A 20 -19.88 21.29 34.76
C ALA A 20 -20.91 22.37 35.10
N SER A 21 -20.54 23.66 35.14
CA SER A 21 -21.45 24.74 35.48
C SER A 21 -22.27 25.27 34.30
N ASN A 22 -21.80 25.14 33.07
CA ASN A 22 -22.41 25.79 31.92
C ASN A 22 -23.34 24.91 31.07
N TRP A 23 -23.30 23.58 31.23
CA TRP A 23 -24.06 22.65 30.38
C TRP A 23 -25.17 21.87 31.10
N SER A 24 -25.60 22.24 32.29
CA SER A 24 -26.70 21.57 32.95
C SER A 24 -28.07 22.04 32.37
N PHE A 25 -28.85 21.07 31.89
CA PHE A 25 -30.19 21.29 31.33
C PHE A 25 -31.18 21.89 32.34
N ARG A 26 -31.05 21.58 33.61
CA ARG A 26 -31.93 22.02 34.67
C ARG A 26 -31.25 22.94 35.67
N ASN A 27 -32.05 23.77 36.32
CA ASN A 27 -31.58 24.62 37.41
C ASN A 27 -31.35 23.72 38.65
N LYS A 28 -30.17 23.79 39.26
CA LYS A 28 -29.78 22.93 40.39
C LYS A 28 -30.63 23.13 41.65
N GLU A 29 -31.23 24.33 41.84
CA GLU A 29 -32.04 24.63 43.02
C GLU A 29 -33.52 24.28 42.85
N THR A 30 -34.06 24.43 41.64
CA THR A 30 -35.49 24.27 41.39
C THR A 30 -35.88 23.03 40.59
N GLY A 31 -34.90 22.30 40.02
CA GLY A 31 -35.10 21.13 39.17
C GLY A 31 -35.74 21.40 37.81
N LYS A 32 -36.11 22.65 37.49
CA LYS A 32 -36.80 23.04 36.27
C LYS A 32 -35.82 23.28 35.12
N LEU A 33 -36.24 23.04 33.86
CA LEU A 33 -35.48 23.35 32.65
C LEU A 33 -35.13 24.85 32.56
N LYS A 34 -33.88 25.18 32.26
CA LYS A 34 -33.48 26.57 32.05
C LYS A 34 -34.17 27.12 30.79
N LYS A 35 -34.69 28.37 30.86
CA LYS A 35 -35.45 29.02 29.77
C LYS A 35 -34.77 28.93 28.38
N ARG A 36 -33.44 29.01 28.35
CA ARG A 36 -32.67 28.87 27.10
C ARG A 36 -32.81 27.49 26.45
N TRP A 37 -32.92 26.41 27.26
CA TRP A 37 -33.10 25.06 26.74
C TRP A 37 -34.53 24.83 26.26
N ILE A 38 -35.49 25.43 26.89
CA ILE A 38 -36.89 25.44 26.40
C ILE A 38 -36.98 26.07 25.02
N ALA A 39 -36.27 27.20 24.81
CA ALA A 39 -36.24 27.89 23.51
C ALA A 39 -35.56 27.03 22.44
N ILE A 40 -34.44 26.36 22.76
CA ILE A 40 -33.71 25.47 21.82
C ILE A 40 -34.59 24.27 21.44
N ILE A 41 -35.24 23.62 22.41
CA ILE A 41 -36.13 22.46 22.16
C ILE A 41 -37.33 22.91 21.30
N ALA A 42 -37.92 24.05 21.58
CA ALA A 42 -39.01 24.60 20.76
C ALA A 42 -38.58 24.88 19.32
N THR A 43 -37.38 25.42 19.11
CA THR A 43 -36.82 25.68 17.76
C THR A 43 -36.57 24.38 17.01
N VAL A 44 -36.01 23.37 17.68
CA VAL A 44 -35.77 22.06 17.05
C VAL A 44 -37.09 21.37 16.67
N VAL A 45 -38.10 21.43 17.53
CA VAL A 45 -39.42 20.88 17.21
C VAL A 45 -40.07 21.58 16.02
N VAL A 46 -39.95 22.91 15.91
CA VAL A 46 -40.46 23.68 14.77
C VAL A 46 -39.72 23.28 13.49
N LEU A 47 -38.41 23.16 13.54
CA LEU A 47 -37.61 22.73 12.36
C LEU A 47 -37.95 21.31 11.91
N LEU A 48 -38.12 20.37 12.82
CA LEU A 48 -38.51 18.99 12.50
C LEU A 48 -39.94 18.91 11.94
N THR A 49 -40.89 19.68 12.47
CA THR A 49 -42.25 19.71 11.92
C THR A 49 -42.29 20.37 10.54
N THR A 50 -41.47 21.38 10.31
CA THR A 50 -41.35 22.02 8.99
C THR A 50 -40.76 21.07 7.97
N ALA A 51 -39.70 20.31 8.35
CA ALA A 51 -39.08 19.32 7.51
C ALA A 51 -40.05 18.17 7.15
N LEU A 52 -40.85 17.69 8.11
CA LEU A 52 -41.84 16.64 7.89
C LEU A 52 -43.00 17.14 6.96
N ILE A 53 -43.43 18.38 7.12
CA ILE A 53 -44.45 18.98 6.24
C ILE A 53 -43.88 19.14 4.81
N THR A 54 -42.63 19.55 4.67
CA THR A 54 -41.97 19.70 3.36
C THR A 54 -41.81 18.34 2.67
N LEU A 55 -41.45 17.27 3.42
CA LEU A 55 -41.40 15.91 2.88
C LEU A 55 -42.78 15.41 2.47
N ALA A 56 -43.81 15.66 3.25
CA ALA A 56 -45.20 15.28 2.96
C ALA A 56 -45.75 16.00 1.72
N VAL A 57 -45.43 17.28 1.55
CA VAL A 57 -45.81 18.05 0.35
C VAL A 57 -45.00 17.57 -0.87
N ALA A 58 -43.72 17.23 -0.72
CA ALA A 58 -42.91 16.69 -1.81
C ALA A 58 -43.39 15.32 -2.26
N SER A 59 -43.86 14.45 -1.35
CA SER A 59 -44.40 13.14 -1.68
C SER A 59 -45.76 13.22 -2.36
N SER A 60 -46.61 14.20 -1.96
CA SER A 60 -47.94 14.40 -2.54
C SER A 60 -47.92 15.13 -3.89
N SER A 61 -46.85 15.87 -4.19
CA SER A 61 -46.68 16.58 -5.46
C SER A 61 -45.93 15.79 -6.54
N GLY A 62 -45.57 14.55 -6.30
CA GLY A 62 -44.87 13.69 -7.28
C GLY A 62 -43.45 14.15 -7.62
N LEU A 63 -42.87 15.07 -6.86
CA LEU A 63 -41.53 15.65 -7.11
C LEU A 63 -40.37 14.69 -6.80
N LEU A 64 -40.64 13.56 -6.14
CA LEU A 64 -39.63 12.57 -5.79
C LEU A 64 -39.48 11.42 -6.82
N ASN A 65 -40.23 11.47 -7.91
CA ASN A 65 -40.22 10.38 -8.90
C ASN A 65 -39.76 10.84 -10.31
N LYS A 66 -38.76 11.73 -10.37
CA LYS A 66 -38.05 11.99 -11.62
C LYS A 66 -36.65 11.37 -11.56
N GLY A 67 -36.58 10.11 -12.00
CA GLY A 67 -35.35 9.49 -12.42
C GLY A 67 -34.72 10.33 -13.55
N SER A 68 -33.44 10.61 -13.45
CA SER A 68 -32.68 11.31 -14.48
C SER A 68 -32.61 10.45 -15.73
N HIS A 69 -33.37 10.81 -16.75
CA HIS A 69 -33.14 10.36 -18.13
C HIS A 69 -31.97 11.16 -18.71
N TYR A 70 -30.91 10.46 -19.09
CA TYR A 70 -29.91 10.99 -20.01
C TYR A 70 -30.49 11.06 -21.41
N PRO A 71 -30.24 12.09 -22.21
CA PRO A 71 -30.71 12.16 -23.58
C PRO A 71 -29.94 11.19 -24.47
N HIS A 72 -30.63 10.26 -25.10
CA HIS A 72 -30.12 9.49 -26.22
C HIS A 72 -30.03 10.40 -27.47
N SER A 73 -28.84 10.46 -28.05
CA SER A 73 -28.68 10.96 -29.41
C SER A 73 -29.12 9.85 -30.38
N GLU A 74 -30.08 10.18 -31.22
CA GLU A 74 -30.47 9.33 -32.31
C GLU A 74 -29.31 9.16 -33.31
N ALA A 75 -28.95 7.94 -33.61
CA ALA A 75 -28.19 7.57 -34.79
C ALA A 75 -28.78 6.28 -35.39
N GLY A 76 -29.16 6.40 -36.61
CA GLY A 76 -29.42 5.52 -37.73
C GLY A 76 -29.64 4.03 -37.51
N ASP A 77 -30.79 3.67 -38.00
CA ASP A 77 -31.27 2.33 -38.29
C ASP A 77 -30.24 1.47 -39.07
N SER A 78 -29.82 0.36 -38.47
CA SER A 78 -29.35 -0.82 -39.20
C SER A 78 -29.77 -2.06 -38.40
N SER A 79 -30.71 -2.79 -39.00
CA SER A 79 -31.17 -4.08 -38.54
C SER A 79 -30.04 -5.10 -38.39
N ASP A 80 -29.78 -5.55 -37.19
CA ASP A 80 -29.21 -6.85 -36.92
C ASP A 80 -29.88 -7.45 -35.67
N ASP A 81 -30.28 -8.67 -35.86
CA ASP A 81 -31.06 -9.54 -35.00
C ASP A 81 -30.23 -9.95 -33.78
N ASP A 82 -30.40 -9.30 -32.63
CA ASP A 82 -29.79 -9.71 -31.36
C ASP A 82 -30.87 -9.99 -30.32
N SER A 83 -31.18 -11.27 -30.22
CA SER A 83 -31.97 -11.86 -29.13
C SER A 83 -31.08 -12.09 -27.92
N ASP A 84 -30.69 -11.05 -27.19
CA ASP A 84 -30.07 -11.19 -25.87
C ASP A 84 -31.13 -10.96 -24.78
N GLY A 85 -31.76 -12.04 -24.36
CA GLY A 85 -32.46 -12.14 -23.09
C GLY A 85 -31.44 -12.14 -21.93
N PRO A 86 -31.87 -11.88 -20.67
CA PRO A 86 -30.97 -11.98 -19.53
C PRO A 86 -30.34 -13.38 -19.52
N PRO A 87 -29.01 -13.48 -19.21
CA PRO A 87 -28.31 -14.76 -19.28
C PRO A 87 -28.97 -15.80 -18.38
N ASP A 88 -29.14 -17.00 -18.92
CA ASP A 88 -29.68 -18.15 -18.21
C ASP A 88 -28.79 -18.45 -17.00
N PRO A 89 -29.31 -18.44 -15.76
CA PRO A 89 -28.55 -18.72 -14.57
C PRO A 89 -27.90 -20.12 -14.53
N ASP A 90 -28.31 -21.03 -15.44
CA ASP A 90 -27.77 -22.37 -15.58
C ASP A 90 -26.76 -22.50 -16.75
N GLU A 91 -26.50 -21.44 -17.52
CA GLU A 91 -25.52 -21.49 -18.61
C GLU A 91 -24.11 -21.52 -18.01
N ILE A 92 -23.40 -22.64 -18.18
CA ILE A 92 -21.99 -22.79 -17.80
C ILE A 92 -21.19 -21.83 -18.68
N PRO A 93 -20.55 -20.78 -18.12
CA PRO A 93 -19.77 -19.85 -18.93
C PRO A 93 -18.72 -20.62 -19.75
N LYS A 94 -18.57 -20.24 -21.02
CA LYS A 94 -17.50 -20.80 -21.87
C LYS A 94 -16.17 -20.72 -21.12
N PRO A 95 -15.32 -21.77 -21.13
CA PRO A 95 -14.07 -21.75 -20.41
C PRO A 95 -13.22 -20.57 -20.88
N PHE A 96 -12.89 -19.66 -19.94
CA PHE A 96 -11.98 -18.57 -20.17
C PHE A 96 -10.59 -19.13 -20.45
N VAL A 97 -10.02 -18.76 -21.59
CA VAL A 97 -8.65 -19.13 -21.95
C VAL A 97 -7.72 -17.96 -21.59
N ALA A 98 -7.07 -18.05 -20.45
CA ALA A 98 -6.12 -17.05 -20.00
C ALA A 98 -4.91 -16.98 -20.96
N LYS A 99 -4.59 -15.76 -21.42
CA LYS A 99 -3.44 -15.50 -22.31
C LYS A 99 -2.22 -14.99 -21.57
N LEU A 100 -2.41 -14.24 -20.47
CA LEU A 100 -1.35 -13.57 -19.72
C LEU A 100 -1.21 -14.10 -18.28
N ALA A 101 -2.28 -14.64 -17.71
CA ALA A 101 -2.27 -15.10 -16.32
C ALA A 101 -1.20 -16.17 -16.01
N HIS A 102 -0.80 -16.97 -16.98
CA HIS A 102 0.24 -17.98 -16.83
C HIS A 102 1.67 -17.39 -16.72
N LEU A 103 1.83 -16.12 -17.10
CA LEU A 103 3.10 -15.41 -17.01
C LEU A 103 3.37 -14.86 -15.60
N VAL A 104 2.32 -14.71 -14.78
CA VAL A 104 2.46 -14.19 -13.41
C VAL A 104 3.11 -15.25 -12.51
N GLN A 105 4.14 -14.85 -11.79
CA GLN A 105 4.85 -15.65 -10.80
C GLN A 105 4.54 -15.13 -9.39
N PRO A 106 3.54 -15.69 -8.67
CA PRO A 106 3.12 -15.15 -7.37
C PRO A 106 4.20 -15.17 -6.29
N PHE A 107 5.23 -15.99 -6.46
CA PHE A 107 6.37 -16.04 -5.53
C PHE A 107 7.45 -14.97 -5.82
N MET A 108 7.33 -14.14 -6.85
CA MET A 108 8.31 -13.08 -7.11
C MET A 108 8.46 -12.18 -5.88
N GLY A 109 9.67 -12.13 -5.28
CA GLY A 109 9.94 -11.30 -4.11
C GLY A 109 9.38 -11.82 -2.77
N SER A 110 8.94 -13.07 -2.70
CA SER A 110 8.43 -13.68 -1.46
C SER A 110 9.53 -14.09 -0.48
N ASP A 111 10.78 -14.10 -0.91
CA ASP A 111 11.97 -14.43 -0.13
C ASP A 111 13.05 -13.37 -0.35
N GLY A 112 14.09 -13.37 0.48
CA GLY A 112 15.22 -12.45 0.34
C GLY A 112 14.90 -10.99 0.67
N GLY A 113 13.81 -10.72 1.40
CA GLY A 113 13.46 -9.41 1.93
C GLY A 113 12.42 -8.64 1.13
N GLY A 114 11.87 -9.22 0.04
CA GLY A 114 10.81 -8.57 -0.73
C GLY A 114 9.44 -8.59 -0.05
N ASN A 115 9.21 -9.50 0.87
CA ASN A 115 8.00 -9.64 1.71
C ASN A 115 6.68 -9.70 0.93
N MET A 116 6.73 -10.21 -0.31
CA MET A 116 5.55 -10.31 -1.17
C MET A 116 4.57 -11.37 -0.67
N PHE A 117 3.28 -11.06 -0.76
CA PHE A 117 2.19 -11.97 -0.53
C PHE A 117 2.11 -13.02 -1.65
N THR A 118 2.00 -14.30 -1.28
CA THR A 118 2.04 -15.44 -2.22
C THR A 118 0.67 -16.10 -2.44
N GLY A 119 -0.32 -15.77 -1.61
CA GLY A 119 -1.66 -16.36 -1.64
C GLY A 119 -2.51 -15.88 -2.80
N VAL A 120 -3.82 -15.89 -2.61
CA VAL A 120 -4.80 -15.56 -3.65
C VAL A 120 -5.60 -14.33 -3.30
N CYS A 121 -5.77 -13.40 -4.27
CA CYS A 121 -6.57 -12.19 -4.14
C CYS A 121 -7.08 -11.72 -5.50
N MET A 122 -8.12 -10.89 -5.49
CA MET A 122 -8.48 -10.03 -6.61
C MET A 122 -7.61 -8.77 -6.63
N PRO A 123 -7.47 -8.07 -7.77
CA PRO A 123 -6.83 -6.75 -7.77
C PRO A 123 -7.60 -5.83 -6.81
N TYR A 124 -6.86 -5.16 -5.91
CA TYR A 124 -7.43 -4.33 -4.82
C TYR A 124 -8.41 -5.06 -3.89
N GLY A 125 -8.42 -6.39 -3.85
CA GLY A 125 -9.35 -7.18 -3.05
C GLY A 125 -9.18 -6.94 -1.55
N VAL A 126 -10.28 -6.99 -0.79
CA VAL A 126 -10.24 -6.99 0.69
C VAL A 126 -9.65 -8.31 1.18
N VAL A 127 -10.09 -9.42 0.59
CA VAL A 127 -9.54 -10.75 0.86
C VAL A 127 -8.17 -10.91 0.21
N LYS A 128 -7.22 -11.29 1.04
CA LYS A 128 -5.90 -11.80 0.66
C LYS A 128 -5.71 -13.11 1.40
N LEU A 129 -6.29 -14.17 0.82
CA LEU A 129 -6.32 -15.50 1.42
C LEU A 129 -4.98 -16.20 1.21
N GLY A 130 -4.29 -16.47 2.30
CA GLY A 130 -2.93 -16.99 2.28
C GLY A 130 -2.60 -17.92 3.43
N ILE A 131 -1.36 -18.36 3.43
CA ILE A 131 -0.74 -19.19 4.45
C ILE A 131 -0.15 -18.32 5.55
N ASP A 132 -0.25 -18.77 6.80
CA ASP A 132 0.41 -18.20 7.97
C ASP A 132 1.51 -19.13 8.45
N VAL A 133 2.67 -18.57 8.65
CA VAL A 133 3.89 -19.34 8.95
C VAL A 133 4.60 -18.74 10.16
N LEU A 134 5.03 -19.59 11.06
CA LEU A 134 6.00 -19.27 12.10
C LEU A 134 7.39 -19.43 11.49
N PRO A 135 8.13 -18.35 11.23
CA PRO A 135 9.45 -18.43 10.62
C PRO A 135 10.44 -19.11 11.57
N PRO A 136 11.55 -19.67 11.05
CA PRO A 136 12.62 -20.20 11.88
C PRO A 136 13.20 -19.14 12.81
N LEU A 137 13.70 -19.56 13.97
CA LEU A 137 14.31 -18.64 14.93
C LEU A 137 15.46 -17.86 14.31
N GLY A 138 15.36 -16.54 14.35
CA GLY A 138 16.36 -15.61 13.77
C GLY A 138 16.19 -15.29 12.29
N ALA A 139 15.18 -15.84 11.61
CA ALA A 139 14.90 -15.54 10.21
C ALA A 139 14.20 -14.19 9.98
N GLY A 140 13.70 -13.54 11.03
CA GLY A 140 12.84 -12.36 10.93
C GLY A 140 11.37 -12.73 10.88
N ASP A 141 10.51 -11.71 10.73
CA ASP A 141 9.06 -11.89 10.72
C ASP A 141 8.55 -12.26 9.32
N ALA A 142 7.51 -13.07 9.25
CA ALA A 142 6.76 -13.35 8.02
C ALA A 142 5.72 -12.24 7.79
N TYR A 143 6.15 -11.08 7.25
CA TYR A 143 5.30 -9.88 7.14
C TYR A 143 4.02 -10.08 6.33
N SER A 144 4.09 -10.91 5.28
CA SER A 144 2.94 -11.27 4.43
C SER A 144 2.34 -12.64 4.75
N GLY A 145 2.68 -13.21 5.92
CA GLY A 145 2.30 -14.57 6.33
C GLY A 145 3.21 -15.68 5.82
N TYR A 146 3.90 -15.47 4.71
CA TYR A 146 4.72 -16.49 4.05
C TYR A 146 6.20 -16.44 4.49
N HIS A 147 6.77 -17.62 4.70
CA HIS A 147 8.21 -17.86 4.77
C HIS A 147 8.50 -19.26 4.19
N PRO A 148 9.53 -19.46 3.35
CA PRO A 148 9.77 -20.76 2.70
C PRO A 148 10.05 -21.90 3.68
N ASP A 149 10.79 -21.63 4.77
CA ASP A 149 11.26 -22.62 5.74
C ASP A 149 10.47 -22.61 7.06
N GLY A 150 9.35 -21.90 7.12
CA GLY A 150 8.58 -21.79 8.34
C GLY A 150 7.62 -22.96 8.57
N ARG A 151 7.21 -23.14 9.85
CA ARG A 151 6.12 -24.06 10.20
C ARG A 151 4.77 -23.39 9.95
N VAL A 152 3.91 -24.09 9.22
CA VAL A 152 2.56 -23.60 8.91
C VAL A 152 1.68 -23.71 10.13
N ASN A 153 1.03 -22.61 10.53
CA ASN A 153 0.14 -22.57 11.70
C ASN A 153 -1.23 -21.97 11.39
N GLY A 154 -1.52 -21.58 10.15
CA GLY A 154 -2.81 -21.06 9.74
C GLY A 154 -2.97 -20.90 8.24
N PHE A 155 -4.22 -20.72 7.83
CA PHE A 155 -4.62 -20.21 6.51
C PHE A 155 -5.68 -19.17 6.78
N SER A 156 -5.38 -17.88 6.54
CA SER A 156 -6.23 -16.78 6.95
C SER A 156 -6.65 -15.89 5.79
N MET A 157 -7.75 -15.17 6.01
CA MET A 157 -8.44 -14.42 4.96
C MET A 157 -7.78 -13.08 4.62
N MET A 158 -6.91 -12.57 5.50
CA MET A 158 -6.34 -11.23 5.34
C MET A 158 -4.83 -11.22 5.56
N HIS A 159 -4.15 -10.58 4.62
CA HIS A 159 -2.72 -10.28 4.66
C HIS A 159 -2.45 -8.91 4.03
N GLU A 160 -1.25 -8.40 4.21
CA GLU A 160 -0.67 -7.32 3.42
C GLU A 160 0.42 -7.88 2.49
N SER A 161 0.89 -7.08 1.56
CA SER A 161 1.92 -7.47 0.61
C SER A 161 3.05 -6.46 0.57
N GLY A 162 4.28 -6.95 0.66
CA GLY A 162 5.47 -6.11 0.55
C GLY A 162 5.58 -5.08 1.67
N THR A 163 5.12 -5.38 2.87
CA THR A 163 5.20 -4.48 4.01
C THR A 163 6.39 -4.83 4.92
N GLY A 164 6.73 -3.91 5.80
CA GLY A 164 7.78 -4.07 6.79
C GLY A 164 7.35 -3.57 8.18
N GLY A 165 8.31 -3.35 9.06
CA GLY A 165 8.06 -2.83 10.41
C GLY A 165 7.52 -3.88 11.38
N SER A 166 6.31 -4.37 11.19
CA SER A 166 5.69 -5.47 11.96
C SER A 166 4.59 -6.13 11.12
N PRO A 167 4.37 -7.43 11.23
CA PRO A 167 3.27 -8.12 10.54
C PRO A 167 1.92 -7.51 10.87
N LYS A 168 0.99 -7.62 9.94
CA LYS A 168 -0.37 -7.16 10.04
C LYS A 168 -1.33 -8.23 9.52
N TYR A 169 -2.52 -8.33 10.16
CA TYR A 169 -3.55 -9.32 9.83
C TYR A 169 -3.20 -10.76 10.18
N GLY A 170 -3.35 -11.73 9.28
CA GLY A 170 -3.35 -13.14 9.60
C GLY A 170 -4.64 -13.55 10.36
N VAL A 171 -5.77 -12.91 10.02
CA VAL A 171 -7.01 -13.03 10.79
C VAL A 171 -8.09 -13.80 10.04
N VAL A 172 -9.05 -14.35 10.79
CA VAL A 172 -10.08 -15.26 10.26
C VAL A 172 -9.43 -16.52 9.69
N SER A 173 -8.79 -17.29 10.58
CA SER A 173 -7.94 -18.44 10.23
C SER A 173 -8.66 -19.76 10.32
N GLN A 174 -8.29 -20.69 9.45
CA GLN A 174 -8.55 -22.12 9.55
C GLN A 174 -7.25 -22.92 9.60
N TYR A 175 -7.25 -24.01 10.38
CA TYR A 175 -6.11 -24.93 10.42
C TYR A 175 -6.56 -26.39 10.44
N PRO A 176 -6.09 -27.26 9.49
CA PRO A 176 -6.48 -28.65 9.45
C PRO A 176 -5.57 -29.53 10.35
N VAL A 177 -6.18 -30.46 11.07
CA VAL A 177 -5.48 -31.43 11.95
C VAL A 177 -6.03 -32.82 11.71
N THR A 178 -5.14 -33.85 11.71
CA THR A 178 -5.52 -35.25 11.68
C THR A 178 -5.18 -35.94 13.01
N GLY A 179 -5.96 -36.95 13.40
CA GLY A 179 -5.75 -37.76 14.61
C GLY A 179 -6.61 -37.30 15.78
N ALA A 180 -6.19 -37.59 17.00
CA ALA A 180 -6.87 -37.11 18.19
C ALA A 180 -6.59 -35.61 18.37
N LEU A 181 -7.66 -34.85 18.70
CA LEU A 181 -7.55 -33.43 19.01
C LEU A 181 -8.08 -33.21 20.43
N ASP A 182 -7.17 -33.35 21.39
CA ASP A 182 -7.51 -33.18 22.82
C ASP A 182 -7.46 -31.69 23.24
N ASN A 183 -6.57 -30.93 22.67
CA ASN A 183 -6.38 -29.50 22.95
C ASN A 183 -6.27 -28.66 21.67
N PRO A 184 -7.32 -27.95 21.23
CA PRO A 184 -7.27 -27.09 20.05
C PRO A 184 -6.36 -25.85 20.22
N LEU A 185 -5.97 -25.52 21.46
CA LEU A 185 -5.07 -24.41 21.78
C LEU A 185 -3.57 -24.82 21.79
N ALA A 186 -3.27 -26.10 21.64
CA ALA A 186 -1.88 -26.57 21.50
C ALA A 186 -1.26 -26.03 20.21
N ASP A 187 0.05 -25.99 20.15
CA ASP A 187 0.77 -25.71 18.91
C ASP A 187 0.63 -26.91 17.94
N HIS A 188 -0.17 -26.74 16.93
CA HIS A 188 -0.40 -27.73 15.86
C HIS A 188 0.42 -27.47 14.61
N GLY A 189 1.28 -26.42 14.59
CA GLY A 189 2.07 -26.04 13.44
C GLY A 189 2.97 -27.17 12.94
N VAL A 190 2.95 -27.44 11.65
CA VAL A 190 3.73 -28.49 10.98
C VAL A 190 4.57 -27.93 9.83
N SER A 191 5.60 -28.67 9.46
CA SER A 191 6.41 -28.36 8.29
C SER A 191 5.68 -28.71 6.99
N ARG A 192 6.16 -28.16 5.89
CA ARG A 192 5.73 -28.57 4.55
C ARG A 192 6.31 -29.94 4.16
N ALA A 193 5.51 -30.75 3.47
CA ALA A 193 5.95 -31.99 2.85
C ALA A 193 6.57 -31.79 1.46
N ALA A 194 6.23 -30.67 0.82
CA ALA A 194 6.77 -30.25 -0.48
C ALA A 194 6.71 -28.70 -0.55
N PRO A 195 7.49 -28.07 -1.44
CA PRO A 195 7.37 -26.65 -1.72
C PRO A 195 5.94 -26.29 -2.10
N ASP A 196 5.51 -25.09 -1.68
CA ASP A 196 4.20 -24.58 -2.04
C ASP A 196 4.11 -24.31 -3.55
N GLU A 197 2.91 -24.43 -4.10
CA GLU A 197 2.60 -24.17 -5.50
C GLU A 197 1.61 -22.98 -5.60
N ALA A 198 1.85 -22.07 -6.51
CA ALA A 198 0.92 -20.98 -6.78
C ALA A 198 0.88 -20.61 -8.26
N THR A 199 -0.31 -20.25 -8.72
CA THR A 199 -0.56 -19.55 -9.98
C THR A 199 -1.55 -18.43 -9.69
N LEU A 200 -1.68 -17.50 -10.60
CA LEU A 200 -2.67 -16.45 -10.45
C LEU A 200 -4.05 -17.06 -10.11
N GLY A 201 -4.64 -16.66 -8.98
CA GLY A 201 -5.94 -17.14 -8.51
C GLY A 201 -5.96 -18.50 -7.81
N TRP A 202 -4.84 -19.18 -7.66
CA TRP A 202 -4.73 -20.49 -6.99
C TRP A 202 -3.43 -20.62 -6.20
N TYR A 203 -3.53 -21.20 -5.01
CA TYR A 203 -2.40 -21.53 -4.15
C TYR A 203 -2.59 -22.91 -3.54
N LYS A 204 -1.51 -23.64 -3.29
CA LYS A 204 -1.53 -24.96 -2.65
C LYS A 204 -0.35 -25.14 -1.72
N ALA A 205 -0.62 -25.56 -0.51
CA ALA A 205 0.35 -26.04 0.46
C ALA A 205 0.19 -27.55 0.68
N SER A 206 1.31 -28.26 0.74
CA SER A 206 1.38 -29.69 1.11
C SER A 206 2.04 -29.83 2.47
N LEU A 207 1.31 -30.33 3.46
CA LEU A 207 1.73 -30.39 4.85
C LEU A 207 2.25 -31.79 5.22
N GLU A 208 3.17 -31.85 6.17
CA GLU A 208 3.52 -33.12 6.82
C GLU A 208 2.25 -33.77 7.39
N GLY A 209 2.19 -35.13 7.34
CA GLY A 209 0.97 -35.85 7.67
C GLY A 209 0.01 -36.07 6.49
N GLY A 210 0.35 -35.55 5.30
CA GLY A 210 -0.37 -35.85 4.05
C GLY A 210 -1.61 -34.98 3.81
N ILE A 211 -1.78 -33.88 4.54
CA ILE A 211 -2.85 -32.91 4.29
C ILE A 211 -2.39 -31.97 3.17
N THR A 212 -3.30 -31.65 2.24
CA THR A 212 -3.10 -30.54 1.32
C THR A 212 -4.18 -29.48 1.53
N VAL A 213 -3.79 -28.21 1.35
CA VAL A 213 -4.72 -27.07 1.42
C VAL A 213 -4.61 -26.27 0.14
N GLU A 214 -5.73 -26.07 -0.53
CA GLU A 214 -5.82 -25.26 -1.74
C GLU A 214 -6.71 -24.03 -1.47
N LEU A 215 -6.34 -22.88 -2.05
CA LEU A 215 -6.98 -21.60 -1.82
C LEU A 215 -7.45 -20.97 -3.12
N ALA A 216 -8.65 -20.35 -3.10
CA ALA A 216 -9.17 -19.49 -4.14
C ALA A 216 -9.94 -18.32 -3.50
N ALA A 217 -9.90 -17.12 -4.10
CA ALA A 217 -10.51 -15.93 -3.52
C ALA A 217 -11.24 -15.07 -4.53
N SER A 218 -12.24 -14.34 -4.05
CA SER A 218 -12.91 -13.20 -4.67
C SER A 218 -12.56 -11.92 -3.91
N TYR A 219 -13.34 -10.83 -4.08
CA TYR A 219 -13.06 -9.54 -3.42
C TYR A 219 -13.24 -9.57 -1.90
N HIS A 220 -14.30 -10.24 -1.39
CA HIS A 220 -14.67 -10.28 0.03
C HIS A 220 -14.88 -11.69 0.55
N ALA A 221 -14.72 -12.69 -0.29
CA ALA A 221 -14.92 -14.09 0.08
C ALA A 221 -13.85 -14.99 -0.52
N GLY A 222 -13.71 -16.21 0.01
CA GLY A 222 -12.76 -17.19 -0.49
C GLY A 222 -13.19 -18.61 -0.20
N ILE A 223 -12.53 -19.57 -0.85
CA ILE A 223 -12.68 -21.00 -0.62
C ILE A 223 -11.38 -21.56 -0.11
N ILE A 224 -11.41 -22.23 1.04
CA ILE A 224 -10.33 -23.09 1.52
C ILE A 224 -10.76 -24.54 1.31
N LYS A 225 -9.95 -25.28 0.54
CA LYS A 225 -10.18 -26.68 0.24
C LYS A 225 -9.13 -27.54 0.93
N HIS A 226 -9.55 -28.27 1.96
CA HIS A 226 -8.73 -29.19 2.72
C HIS A 226 -8.87 -30.61 2.17
N THR A 227 -7.76 -31.26 1.84
CA THR A 227 -7.73 -32.66 1.45
C THR A 227 -6.96 -33.46 2.49
N PHE A 228 -7.67 -34.31 3.21
CA PHE A 228 -7.11 -35.18 4.24
C PHE A 228 -6.65 -36.51 3.66
N PRO A 229 -5.56 -37.11 4.18
CA PRO A 229 -5.06 -38.39 3.70
C PRO A 229 -6.08 -39.52 3.92
N ARG A 230 -5.91 -40.59 3.16
CA ARG A 230 -6.69 -41.80 3.33
C ARG A 230 -6.50 -42.39 4.73
N ALA A 231 -7.55 -42.91 5.32
CA ALA A 231 -7.43 -43.75 6.49
C ALA A 231 -6.72 -45.07 6.15
N THR A 232 -5.54 -45.31 6.75
CA THR A 232 -4.69 -46.48 6.42
C THR A 232 -4.99 -47.74 7.26
N THR A 233 -5.85 -47.65 8.27
CA THR A 233 -6.16 -48.78 9.16
C THR A 233 -7.64 -48.85 9.54
N ASN A 234 -8.12 -50.09 9.80
CA ASN A 234 -9.45 -50.39 10.33
C ASN A 234 -9.72 -49.87 11.76
N THR A 235 -8.82 -49.11 12.33
CA THR A 235 -9.02 -48.49 13.66
C THR A 235 -9.95 -47.32 13.48
N SER A 236 -11.11 -47.50 14.02
CA SER A 236 -12.18 -46.51 14.16
C SER A 236 -11.66 -45.15 14.56
N MET A 237 -12.08 -44.13 13.82
CA MET A 237 -12.03 -42.70 14.16
C MET A 237 -10.65 -42.06 14.26
N VAL A 238 -9.88 -42.07 13.18
CA VAL A 238 -8.94 -40.97 12.99
C VAL A 238 -9.78 -39.74 12.67
N GLY A 239 -9.85 -38.81 13.61
CA GLY A 239 -10.55 -37.55 13.38
C GLY A 239 -9.83 -36.72 12.32
N ASN A 240 -10.59 -36.15 11.42
CA ASN A 240 -10.11 -35.06 10.56
C ASN A 240 -10.77 -33.80 11.07
N HIS A 241 -10.01 -32.83 11.50
CA HIS A 241 -10.49 -31.66 12.18
C HIS A 241 -10.08 -30.38 11.44
N ILE A 242 -10.95 -29.38 11.45
CA ILE A 242 -10.60 -28.03 11.05
C ILE A 242 -10.84 -27.13 12.27
N ILE A 243 -9.79 -26.49 12.74
CA ILE A 243 -9.82 -25.51 13.80
C ILE A 243 -10.08 -24.14 13.14
N VAL A 244 -11.11 -23.44 13.58
CA VAL A 244 -11.37 -22.03 13.26
C VAL A 244 -10.98 -21.22 14.48
N ASP A 245 -9.87 -20.50 14.39
CA ASP A 245 -9.31 -19.73 15.50
C ASP A 245 -9.51 -18.22 15.25
N VAL A 246 -10.44 -17.63 16.03
CA VAL A 246 -10.73 -16.18 15.96
C VAL A 246 -9.60 -15.36 16.55
N SER A 247 -8.85 -15.90 17.48
CA SER A 247 -7.75 -15.19 18.16
C SER A 247 -6.42 -15.24 17.37
N HIS A 248 -6.37 -16.01 16.28
CA HIS A 248 -5.19 -16.11 15.41
C HIS A 248 -4.86 -14.77 14.76
N HIS A 249 -3.58 -14.47 14.65
CA HIS A 249 -3.02 -13.33 13.95
C HIS A 249 -1.53 -13.56 13.68
N LEU A 250 -0.96 -12.80 12.75
CA LEU A 250 0.49 -12.84 12.50
C LEU A 250 1.24 -12.21 13.67
N GLU A 251 2.15 -13.01 14.27
CA GLU A 251 2.98 -12.58 15.38
C GLU A 251 4.25 -11.88 14.92
N THR A 252 4.86 -11.08 15.79
CA THR A 252 6.18 -10.47 15.58
C THR A 252 7.18 -11.01 16.58
N SER A 253 8.38 -11.27 16.13
CA SER A 253 9.55 -11.59 16.97
C SER A 253 10.16 -10.35 17.61
N ARG A 254 9.74 -9.14 17.21
CA ARG A 254 10.31 -7.87 17.66
C ARG A 254 9.79 -7.47 19.05
N ALA A 255 10.69 -7.36 20.03
CA ALA A 255 10.38 -7.01 21.42
C ALA A 255 9.91 -5.56 21.65
N GLN A 256 9.59 -4.79 20.60
CA GLN A 256 9.38 -3.34 20.69
C GLN A 256 7.95 -2.91 20.98
N GLY A 257 7.01 -3.84 21.20
CA GLY A 257 5.59 -3.55 21.45
C GLY A 257 4.89 -2.94 20.23
N ILE A 258 5.36 -3.28 19.04
CA ILE A 258 4.82 -2.85 17.75
C ILE A 258 4.01 -3.96 17.06
N GLY A 259 3.88 -5.13 17.69
CA GLY A 259 3.13 -6.26 17.14
C GLY A 259 1.62 -6.00 17.12
N GLN A 260 0.94 -6.76 16.28
CA GLN A 260 -0.51 -6.87 16.34
C GLN A 260 -0.90 -7.73 17.54
N ASN A 261 -2.03 -7.42 18.17
CA ASN A 261 -2.56 -8.16 19.28
C ASN A 261 -4.03 -8.50 19.05
N TYR A 262 -4.45 -9.66 19.51
CA TYR A 262 -5.85 -10.01 19.70
C TYR A 262 -6.38 -9.33 20.97
N VAL A 263 -7.57 -8.75 20.90
CA VAL A 263 -8.23 -8.06 22.03
C VAL A 263 -9.40 -8.87 22.55
N GLU A 264 -10.37 -9.16 21.68
CA GLU A 264 -11.55 -9.94 22.00
C GLU A 264 -12.15 -10.57 20.74
N GLY A 265 -13.06 -11.51 20.91
CA GLY A 265 -13.79 -12.08 19.78
C GLY A 265 -14.93 -12.99 20.21
N SER A 266 -15.77 -13.30 19.25
CA SER A 266 -16.88 -14.21 19.43
C SER A 266 -17.06 -15.08 18.20
N ILE A 267 -17.42 -16.34 18.43
CA ILE A 267 -17.80 -17.28 17.38
C ILE A 267 -19.07 -18.00 17.77
N LYS A 268 -20.01 -18.11 16.85
CA LYS A 268 -21.21 -18.91 16.92
C LYS A 268 -21.12 -19.98 15.86
N ALA A 269 -20.96 -21.22 16.27
CA ALA A 269 -20.88 -22.37 15.39
C ALA A 269 -22.23 -23.10 15.32
N ASN A 270 -22.59 -23.55 14.12
CA ASN A 270 -23.80 -24.34 13.86
C ASN A 270 -23.44 -25.65 13.15
N THR A 271 -24.45 -26.37 12.66
CA THR A 271 -24.28 -27.71 12.10
C THR A 271 -23.26 -27.82 11.00
N ASN A 272 -23.11 -26.79 10.15
CA ASN A 272 -22.20 -26.80 9.00
C ASN A 272 -21.51 -25.46 8.74
N GLY A 273 -21.54 -24.55 9.70
CA GLY A 273 -20.93 -23.23 9.53
C GLY A 273 -20.66 -22.53 10.84
N TYR A 274 -20.15 -21.32 10.71
CA TYR A 274 -19.80 -20.44 11.81
C TYR A 274 -19.91 -18.98 11.41
N GLU A 275 -20.15 -18.12 12.38
CA GLU A 275 -20.20 -16.67 12.21
C GLU A 275 -19.66 -15.98 13.46
N GLY A 276 -19.16 -14.76 13.34
CA GLY A 276 -18.65 -14.04 14.48
C GLY A 276 -17.83 -12.82 14.13
N TYR A 277 -17.00 -12.40 15.10
CA TYR A 277 -16.08 -11.29 14.93
C TYR A 277 -14.81 -11.47 15.76
N GLY A 278 -13.74 -10.80 15.34
CA GLY A 278 -12.53 -10.58 16.12
C GLY A 278 -12.20 -9.09 16.20
N VAL A 279 -11.63 -8.67 17.34
CA VAL A 279 -11.10 -7.33 17.57
C VAL A 279 -9.61 -7.44 17.79
N TYR A 280 -8.86 -6.58 17.11
CA TYR A 280 -7.41 -6.56 17.16
C TYR A 280 -6.90 -5.12 17.22
N ASN A 281 -5.65 -4.93 17.65
CA ASN A 281 -4.97 -3.64 17.62
C ASN A 281 -3.47 -3.77 17.30
N GLY A 282 -2.75 -2.64 17.26
CA GLY A 282 -1.30 -2.63 17.05
C GLY A 282 -0.91 -2.88 15.58
N GLY A 283 0.20 -3.56 15.38
CA GLY A 283 0.84 -3.72 14.08
C GLY A 283 1.74 -2.52 13.72
N TRP A 284 2.31 -2.53 12.51
CA TRP A 284 3.26 -1.49 12.06
C TRP A 284 2.69 -0.06 12.14
N ASN A 285 1.38 0.10 11.97
CA ASN A 285 0.68 1.39 12.01
C ASN A 285 0.20 1.81 13.41
N LEU A 286 0.44 1.00 14.45
CA LEU A 286 -0.04 1.26 15.80
C LEU A 286 -1.56 1.54 15.85
N ALA A 287 -2.33 0.71 15.15
CA ALA A 287 -3.78 0.85 15.10
C ALA A 287 -4.40 0.75 16.49
N GLU A 288 -5.42 1.55 16.74
CA GLU A 288 -6.36 1.33 17.83
C GLU A 288 -7.20 0.08 17.58
N ASP A 289 -8.16 -0.22 18.43
CA ASP A 289 -9.02 -1.39 18.30
C ASP A 289 -9.83 -1.32 17.00
N TRP A 290 -9.70 -2.34 16.16
CA TRP A 290 -10.45 -2.52 14.93
C TRP A 290 -11.11 -3.89 14.89
N LYS A 291 -12.23 -4.01 14.23
CA LYS A 291 -13.07 -5.19 14.21
C LYS A 291 -13.24 -5.76 12.81
N ILE A 292 -13.18 -7.07 12.70
CA ILE A 292 -13.54 -7.81 11.48
C ILE A 292 -14.63 -8.83 11.80
N TYR A 293 -15.64 -8.88 10.95
CA TYR A 293 -16.74 -9.85 11.02
C TYR A 293 -16.51 -10.93 9.96
N PHE A 294 -16.94 -12.13 10.28
CA PHE A 294 -16.81 -13.26 9.38
C PHE A 294 -18.05 -14.15 9.37
N CYS A 295 -18.20 -14.88 8.27
CA CYS A 295 -19.20 -15.93 8.07
C CYS A 295 -18.49 -17.05 7.29
N GLY A 296 -18.64 -18.30 7.75
CA GLY A 296 -18.07 -19.46 7.08
C GLY A 296 -19.06 -20.60 7.01
N ARG A 297 -19.02 -21.38 5.94
CA ARG A 297 -19.82 -22.59 5.80
C ARG A 297 -19.01 -23.70 5.18
N PHE A 298 -19.15 -24.91 5.69
CA PHE A 298 -18.57 -26.11 5.10
C PHE A 298 -19.56 -26.73 4.11
N ARG A 299 -19.09 -27.14 2.95
CA ARG A 299 -19.90 -27.84 1.95
C ARG A 299 -20.12 -29.31 2.35
N THR A 300 -19.20 -29.88 3.12
CA THR A 300 -19.33 -31.20 3.77
C THR A 300 -19.84 -31.00 5.20
N VAL A 301 -20.86 -31.75 5.60
CA VAL A 301 -21.44 -31.65 6.95
C VAL A 301 -20.49 -32.31 7.96
N PRO A 302 -20.01 -31.56 8.99
CA PRO A 302 -19.23 -32.14 10.08
C PRO A 302 -20.01 -33.17 10.87
N VAL A 303 -19.31 -34.18 11.39
CA VAL A 303 -19.92 -35.16 12.31
C VAL A 303 -19.98 -34.66 13.76
N GLN A 304 -19.14 -33.67 14.10
CA GLN A 304 -19.12 -33.03 15.40
C GLN A 304 -18.68 -31.59 15.27
N VAL A 305 -19.30 -30.71 16.06
CA VAL A 305 -18.92 -29.29 16.19
C VAL A 305 -18.76 -28.97 17.67
N ARG A 306 -17.65 -28.34 18.02
CA ARG A 306 -17.34 -27.91 19.40
C ARG A 306 -16.80 -26.48 19.35
N THR A 307 -17.10 -25.66 20.35
CA THR A 307 -16.47 -24.36 20.56
C THR A 307 -15.43 -24.45 21.67
N PHE A 308 -14.45 -23.58 21.67
CA PHE A 308 -13.45 -23.49 22.73
C PHE A 308 -13.18 -22.04 23.14
N SER A 309 -12.79 -21.87 24.41
CA SER A 309 -12.29 -20.62 24.95
C SER A 309 -11.35 -20.93 26.13
N GLY A 310 -10.22 -20.23 26.22
CA GLY A 310 -9.30 -20.49 27.32
C GLY A 310 -7.97 -19.80 27.26
N THR A 311 -7.17 -19.98 28.31
CA THR A 311 -5.81 -19.46 28.45
C THR A 311 -4.76 -20.56 28.67
N GLY A 312 -5.08 -21.82 28.39
CA GLY A 312 -4.22 -22.98 28.62
C GLY A 312 -5.03 -24.22 29.08
N GLU A 313 -6.12 -24.01 29.81
CA GLU A 313 -7.14 -25.04 30.01
C GLU A 313 -8.27 -24.82 29.03
N VAL A 314 -8.51 -25.82 28.19
CA VAL A 314 -9.59 -25.76 27.20
C VAL A 314 -10.91 -26.08 27.86
N LEU A 315 -11.79 -25.10 27.94
CA LEU A 315 -13.18 -25.29 28.31
C LEU A 315 -13.99 -25.60 27.04
N GLU A 316 -14.10 -26.86 26.69
CA GLU A 316 -14.95 -27.27 25.57
C GLU A 316 -16.42 -27.21 25.96
N SER A 317 -17.21 -26.51 25.18
CA SER A 317 -18.66 -26.55 25.26
C SER A 317 -19.23 -27.09 23.95
N TYR A 318 -20.19 -28.00 24.06
CA TYR A 318 -21.03 -28.36 22.92
C TYR A 318 -21.99 -27.20 22.72
N GLY A 319 -21.84 -26.44 21.68
CA GLY A 319 -22.78 -25.38 21.53
C GLY A 319 -22.43 -24.38 20.45
N VAL A 320 -23.04 -23.30 20.59
CA VAL A 320 -23.34 -22.42 19.50
C VAL A 320 -22.58 -21.13 19.60
N ALA A 321 -22.06 -20.81 20.77
CA ALA A 321 -21.33 -19.54 20.96
C ALA A 321 -20.18 -19.72 21.93
N SER A 322 -19.09 -19.03 21.63
CA SER A 322 -17.96 -18.86 22.54
C SER A 322 -17.48 -17.42 22.44
N GLU A 323 -17.15 -16.87 23.59
CA GLU A 323 -16.70 -15.47 23.67
C GLU A 323 -15.55 -15.38 24.67
N ALA A 324 -14.56 -14.56 24.36
CA ALA A 324 -13.44 -14.33 25.25
C ALA A 324 -12.84 -12.92 25.03
N SER A 325 -12.10 -12.42 25.99
CA SER A 325 -11.45 -11.13 25.95
C SER A 325 -10.00 -11.22 26.41
N GLY A 326 -9.16 -10.30 25.93
CA GLY A 326 -7.76 -10.18 26.33
C GLY A 326 -6.92 -11.41 25.94
N ALA A 327 -6.26 -12.04 26.91
CA ALA A 327 -5.35 -13.16 26.68
C ALA A 327 -6.05 -14.50 26.36
N LYS A 328 -7.37 -14.58 26.42
CA LYS A 328 -8.10 -15.81 26.11
C LYS A 328 -8.26 -16.01 24.63
N ARG A 329 -7.93 -17.21 24.16
CA ARG A 329 -8.17 -17.66 22.80
C ARG A 329 -9.60 -18.17 22.64
N VAL A 330 -10.20 -17.98 21.46
CA VAL A 330 -11.58 -18.37 21.17
C VAL A 330 -11.70 -18.89 19.73
N GLY A 331 -12.51 -19.96 19.58
CA GLY A 331 -12.73 -20.55 18.27
C GLY A 331 -13.68 -21.74 18.29
N ALA A 332 -13.67 -22.50 17.20
CA ALA A 332 -14.45 -23.72 17.06
C ALA A 332 -13.67 -24.83 16.35
N VAL A 333 -14.03 -26.07 16.65
CA VAL A 333 -13.50 -27.28 16.01
C VAL A 333 -14.63 -27.97 15.25
N PHE A 334 -14.40 -28.21 13.98
CA PHE A 334 -15.29 -28.97 13.11
C PHE A 334 -14.62 -30.30 12.78
N SER A 335 -15.27 -31.41 13.13
CA SER A 335 -14.72 -32.77 12.93
C SER A 335 -15.46 -33.47 11.80
N PHE A 336 -14.71 -34.13 10.92
CA PHE A 336 -15.23 -34.79 9.73
C PHE A 336 -14.84 -36.26 9.73
N SER A 337 -15.73 -37.11 9.23
CA SER A 337 -15.46 -38.55 9.10
C SER A 337 -15.18 -38.91 7.64
N ALA A 338 -14.10 -39.60 7.40
CA ALA A 338 -13.88 -40.26 6.12
C ALA A 338 -14.94 -41.35 5.90
N SER A 339 -15.47 -41.47 4.70
CA SER A 339 -16.39 -42.56 4.35
C SER A 339 -15.66 -43.90 4.41
N ARG A 340 -16.22 -44.86 5.16
CA ARG A 340 -15.63 -46.20 5.34
C ARG A 340 -15.51 -46.98 4.02
N ASN A 341 -16.26 -46.58 2.99
CA ASN A 341 -16.39 -47.32 1.73
C ASN A 341 -15.65 -46.70 0.55
N THR A 342 -14.95 -45.58 0.74
CA THR A 342 -14.22 -44.93 -0.34
C THR A 342 -12.70 -45.09 -0.14
N THR A 343 -12.03 -45.38 -1.23
CA THR A 343 -10.57 -45.37 -1.32
C THR A 343 -10.02 -43.96 -1.53
N ASP A 344 -10.87 -42.95 -1.64
CA ASP A 344 -10.51 -41.57 -1.97
C ASP A 344 -10.17 -40.75 -0.73
N PRO A 345 -9.31 -39.76 -0.82
CA PRO A 345 -9.09 -38.76 0.22
C PRO A 345 -10.38 -38.05 0.61
N LEU A 346 -10.48 -37.63 1.86
CA LEU A 346 -11.59 -36.77 2.31
C LEU A 346 -11.30 -35.33 1.89
N VAL A 347 -12.15 -34.79 1.05
CA VAL A 347 -12.12 -33.36 0.65
C VAL A 347 -13.17 -32.58 1.41
N VAL A 348 -12.76 -31.50 2.06
CA VAL A 348 -13.64 -30.56 2.78
C VAL A 348 -13.40 -29.16 2.23
N GLU A 349 -14.42 -28.61 1.56
CA GLU A 349 -14.40 -27.21 1.11
C GLU A 349 -15.15 -26.32 2.10
N SER A 350 -14.60 -25.13 2.34
CA SER A 350 -15.15 -24.10 3.21
C SER A 350 -15.25 -22.79 2.46
N ASP A 351 -16.46 -22.24 2.33
CA ASP A 351 -16.71 -20.91 1.80
C ASP A 351 -16.67 -19.91 2.96
N ILE A 352 -15.87 -18.84 2.85
CA ILE A 352 -15.66 -17.86 3.92
C ILE A 352 -15.83 -16.46 3.35
N GLY A 353 -16.64 -15.63 4.01
CA GLY A 353 -16.79 -14.21 3.71
C GLY A 353 -16.34 -13.36 4.90
N ILE A 354 -15.82 -12.18 4.63
CA ILE A 354 -15.41 -11.22 5.65
C ILE A 354 -16.01 -9.83 5.36
N SER A 355 -16.22 -9.06 6.43
CA SER A 355 -16.68 -7.67 6.33
C SER A 355 -16.21 -6.89 7.55
N PHE A 356 -15.88 -5.62 7.34
CA PHE A 356 -15.63 -4.71 8.45
C PHE A 356 -16.92 -4.14 9.05
N MET A 357 -18.10 -4.41 8.47
CA MET A 357 -19.36 -3.81 8.86
C MET A 357 -20.24 -4.70 9.71
N SER A 358 -20.49 -5.95 9.28
CA SER A 358 -21.34 -6.89 10.01
C SER A 358 -21.21 -8.34 9.54
N VAL A 359 -21.68 -9.26 10.37
CA VAL A 359 -21.80 -10.69 10.04
C VAL A 359 -22.74 -10.90 8.84
N GLU A 360 -23.88 -10.21 8.81
CA GLU A 360 -24.84 -10.33 7.71
C GLU A 360 -24.21 -9.96 6.38
N LYS A 361 -23.36 -8.92 6.37
CA LYS A 361 -22.66 -8.48 5.17
C LYS A 361 -21.59 -9.49 4.73
N ALA A 362 -20.84 -10.06 5.68
CA ALA A 362 -19.89 -11.13 5.41
C ALA A 362 -20.60 -12.36 4.81
N CYS A 363 -21.76 -12.77 5.34
CA CYS A 363 -22.55 -13.86 4.78
C CYS A 363 -23.12 -13.54 3.38
N LYS A 364 -23.52 -12.28 3.13
CA LYS A 364 -23.99 -11.83 1.82
C LYS A 364 -22.87 -11.91 0.75
N PHE A 365 -21.64 -11.61 1.11
CA PHE A 365 -20.51 -11.74 0.18
C PHE A 365 -20.28 -13.18 -0.27
N ILE A 366 -20.45 -14.17 0.63
CA ILE A 366 -20.42 -15.57 0.21
C ILE A 366 -21.52 -15.83 -0.83
N GLN A 367 -22.74 -15.33 -0.59
CA GLN A 367 -23.88 -15.59 -1.50
C GLN A 367 -23.71 -14.95 -2.87
N SER A 368 -23.17 -13.74 -2.91
CA SER A 368 -23.00 -12.97 -4.15
C SER A 368 -21.74 -13.34 -4.94
N GLU A 369 -20.64 -13.65 -4.24
CA GLU A 369 -19.33 -13.84 -4.86
C GLU A 369 -18.98 -15.33 -5.06
N ILE A 370 -19.53 -16.21 -4.19
CA ILE A 370 -19.36 -17.67 -4.26
C ILE A 370 -20.75 -18.34 -4.23
N PRO A 371 -21.53 -18.27 -5.33
CA PRO A 371 -22.84 -18.91 -5.39
C PRO A 371 -22.79 -20.40 -5.02
N ALA A 372 -23.79 -20.86 -4.30
CA ALA A 372 -23.89 -22.26 -3.89
C ALA A 372 -23.71 -23.22 -5.08
N LYS A 373 -22.93 -24.29 -4.86
CA LYS A 373 -22.60 -25.30 -5.88
C LYS A 373 -21.59 -24.88 -6.96
N ARG A 374 -21.01 -23.68 -6.91
CA ARG A 374 -19.94 -23.34 -7.85
C ARG A 374 -18.68 -24.17 -7.52
N PRO A 375 -18.08 -24.87 -8.49
CA PRO A 375 -16.84 -25.60 -8.27
C PRO A 375 -15.69 -24.66 -7.86
N PHE A 376 -14.75 -25.17 -7.08
CA PHE A 376 -13.54 -24.45 -6.68
C PHE A 376 -12.80 -23.83 -7.89
N GLU A 377 -12.65 -24.61 -8.96
CA GLU A 377 -11.95 -24.21 -10.18
C GLU A 377 -12.64 -23.06 -10.91
N THR A 378 -13.97 -22.89 -10.75
CA THR A 378 -14.69 -21.76 -11.32
C THR A 378 -14.27 -20.45 -10.66
N LEU A 379 -14.07 -20.43 -9.32
CA LEU A 379 -13.57 -19.25 -8.64
C LEU A 379 -12.13 -18.93 -9.06
N VAL A 380 -11.26 -19.93 -9.17
CA VAL A 380 -9.89 -19.77 -9.68
C VAL A 380 -9.90 -19.11 -11.07
N ASN A 381 -10.74 -19.61 -11.97
CA ASN A 381 -10.83 -19.07 -13.34
C ASN A 381 -11.42 -17.65 -13.37
N SER A 382 -12.42 -17.35 -12.53
CA SER A 382 -12.96 -15.99 -12.40
C SER A 382 -11.89 -15.01 -11.91
N THR A 383 -11.06 -15.40 -10.98
CA THR A 383 -9.95 -14.56 -10.48
C THR A 383 -8.93 -14.30 -11.57
N LYS A 384 -8.53 -15.35 -12.32
CA LYS A 384 -7.63 -15.18 -13.48
C LYS A 384 -8.20 -14.23 -14.52
N GLN A 385 -9.49 -14.36 -14.82
CA GLN A 385 -10.18 -13.51 -15.79
C GLN A 385 -10.17 -12.05 -15.37
N VAL A 386 -10.53 -11.76 -14.13
CA VAL A 386 -10.53 -10.38 -13.60
C VAL A 386 -9.15 -9.74 -13.67
N TRP A 387 -8.12 -10.46 -13.23
CA TRP A 387 -6.74 -9.96 -13.34
C TRP A 387 -6.35 -9.69 -14.79
N GLU A 388 -6.64 -10.62 -15.68
CA GLU A 388 -6.28 -10.48 -17.09
C GLU A 388 -7.00 -9.29 -17.73
N GLU A 389 -8.32 -9.18 -17.57
CA GLU A 389 -9.13 -8.16 -18.22
C GLU A 389 -8.95 -6.76 -17.62
N LYS A 390 -8.75 -6.67 -16.30
CA LYS A 390 -8.71 -5.38 -15.60
C LYS A 390 -7.31 -4.80 -15.43
N VAL A 391 -6.29 -5.67 -15.39
CA VAL A 391 -4.92 -5.26 -15.04
C VAL A 391 -3.92 -5.66 -16.11
N LEU A 392 -3.73 -6.97 -16.38
CA LEU A 392 -2.61 -7.42 -17.21
C LEU A 392 -2.73 -6.96 -18.66
N SER A 393 -3.94 -6.96 -19.23
CA SER A 393 -4.20 -6.55 -20.62
C SER A 393 -4.02 -5.05 -20.88
N THR A 394 -3.83 -4.24 -19.83
CA THR A 394 -3.52 -2.80 -19.99
C THR A 394 -2.12 -2.56 -20.55
N VAL A 395 -1.26 -3.57 -20.48
CA VAL A 395 0.09 -3.57 -21.08
C VAL A 395 0.19 -4.73 -22.05
N SER A 396 0.56 -4.46 -23.28
CA SER A 396 0.73 -5.49 -24.30
C SER A 396 2.02 -5.31 -25.10
N THR A 397 2.57 -6.43 -25.61
CA THR A 397 3.79 -6.47 -26.39
C THR A 397 3.76 -7.66 -27.35
N THR A 398 4.54 -7.59 -28.43
CA THR A 398 4.83 -8.72 -29.33
C THR A 398 6.05 -9.55 -28.89
N GLU A 399 6.65 -9.24 -27.76
CA GLU A 399 7.78 -10.00 -27.21
C GLU A 399 7.41 -11.48 -26.99
N THR A 400 8.37 -12.36 -27.19
CA THR A 400 8.21 -13.81 -27.03
C THR A 400 9.18 -14.42 -26.02
N ASP A 401 10.09 -13.64 -25.47
CA ASP A 401 10.97 -14.09 -24.38
C ASP A 401 10.17 -14.28 -23.09
N ASP A 402 9.98 -15.54 -22.73
CA ASP A 402 9.17 -15.96 -21.58
C ASP A 402 9.70 -15.37 -20.26
N ALA A 403 11.01 -15.22 -20.08
CA ALA A 403 11.60 -14.66 -18.86
C ALA A 403 11.30 -13.15 -18.74
N LYS A 404 11.40 -12.40 -19.82
CA LYS A 404 11.03 -10.98 -19.85
C LYS A 404 9.55 -10.78 -19.60
N LEU A 405 8.69 -11.61 -20.23
CA LEU A 405 7.25 -11.54 -20.05
C LEU A 405 6.84 -11.90 -18.62
N LYS A 406 7.38 -12.96 -18.05
CA LYS A 406 7.16 -13.33 -16.65
C LYS A 406 7.57 -12.21 -15.71
N LEU A 407 8.71 -11.59 -15.93
CA LEU A 407 9.18 -10.47 -15.10
C LEU A 407 8.26 -9.25 -15.20
N LEU A 408 7.83 -8.88 -16.41
CA LEU A 408 6.91 -7.76 -16.64
C LEU A 408 5.56 -7.99 -15.95
N TYR A 409 4.89 -9.11 -16.25
CA TYR A 409 3.54 -9.37 -15.75
C TYR A 409 3.51 -9.69 -14.26
N SER A 410 4.57 -10.29 -13.70
CA SER A 410 4.71 -10.45 -12.25
C SER A 410 4.92 -9.12 -11.53
N ALA A 411 5.67 -8.20 -12.12
CA ALA A 411 5.83 -6.85 -11.59
C ALA A 411 4.50 -6.08 -11.62
N ILE A 412 3.75 -6.16 -12.72
CA ILE A 412 2.40 -5.55 -12.80
C ILE A 412 1.47 -6.16 -11.76
N TYR A 413 1.44 -7.48 -11.58
CA TYR A 413 0.64 -8.15 -10.55
C TYR A 413 0.97 -7.63 -9.15
N GLY A 414 2.26 -7.56 -8.80
CA GLY A 414 2.72 -7.14 -7.48
C GLY A 414 2.32 -5.72 -7.08
N MET A 415 2.07 -4.84 -8.05
CA MET A 415 1.63 -3.45 -7.79
C MET A 415 0.18 -3.33 -7.32
N TYR A 416 -0.67 -4.32 -7.56
CA TYR A 416 -2.13 -4.20 -7.36
C TYR A 416 -2.70 -5.21 -6.36
N ILE A 417 -1.84 -5.86 -5.57
CA ILE A 417 -2.26 -6.66 -4.42
C ILE A 417 -2.78 -5.74 -3.31
N ILE A 418 -2.10 -4.65 -3.02
CA ILE A 418 -2.54 -3.54 -2.18
C ILE A 418 -2.34 -2.20 -2.93
N PRO A 419 -3.07 -1.11 -2.58
CA PRO A 419 -4.05 -0.97 -1.49
C PRO A 419 -5.30 -1.82 -1.70
N SER A 420 -6.11 -1.98 -0.63
CA SER A 420 -7.40 -2.66 -0.67
C SER A 420 -8.53 -1.65 -0.95
N ASN A 421 -9.37 -1.91 -1.93
CA ASN A 421 -10.62 -1.16 -2.10
C ASN A 421 -11.65 -1.66 -1.08
N ARG A 422 -11.89 -0.87 -0.04
CA ARG A 422 -12.83 -1.13 1.04
C ARG A 422 -14.04 -0.19 0.99
N THR A 423 -14.42 0.26 -0.18
CA THR A 423 -15.62 1.09 -0.37
C THR A 423 -16.84 0.42 0.24
N GLY A 424 -17.51 1.12 1.15
CA GLY A 424 -18.62 0.58 1.93
C GLY A 424 -18.23 -0.31 3.12
N GLU A 425 -16.93 -0.48 3.41
CA GLU A 425 -16.37 -1.27 4.52
C GLU A 425 -15.69 -0.41 5.60
N ASN A 426 -15.94 0.89 5.63
CA ASN A 426 -15.36 1.79 6.61
C ASN A 426 -16.22 1.84 7.89
N GLN A 427 -15.62 1.44 9.03
CA GLN A 427 -16.29 1.45 10.34
C GLN A 427 -16.30 2.82 11.03
N LYS A 428 -15.44 3.76 10.61
CA LYS A 428 -15.23 5.02 11.34
C LYS A 428 -16.21 6.11 10.93
N TRP A 429 -16.61 6.16 9.67
CA TRP A 429 -17.58 7.14 9.16
C TRP A 429 -18.30 6.62 7.91
N GLU A 430 -19.48 7.19 7.67
CA GLU A 430 -20.23 6.98 6.43
C GLU A 430 -19.83 8.04 5.40
N SER A 431 -19.56 7.61 4.17
CA SER A 431 -19.25 8.50 3.07
C SER A 431 -19.73 7.90 1.74
N SER A 432 -20.06 8.77 0.79
CA SER A 432 -20.30 8.38 -0.60
C SER A 432 -19.02 8.34 -1.44
N GLU A 433 -17.89 8.74 -0.88
CA GLU A 433 -16.59 8.64 -1.52
C GLU A 433 -16.08 7.20 -1.49
N PRO A 434 -15.24 6.79 -2.44
CA PRO A 434 -14.53 5.52 -2.33
C PRO A 434 -13.66 5.49 -1.09
N TYR A 435 -13.41 4.30 -0.57
CA TYR A 435 -12.54 4.11 0.58
C TYR A 435 -11.47 3.05 0.26
N TYR A 436 -10.21 3.47 0.31
CA TYR A 436 -9.04 2.61 0.16
C TYR A 436 -8.28 2.55 1.47
N ASP A 437 -7.79 1.36 1.80
CA ASP A 437 -6.99 1.08 2.99
C ASP A 437 -5.78 0.20 2.59
N ASP A 438 -4.90 -0.14 3.53
CA ASP A 438 -3.67 -0.88 3.29
C ASP A 438 -2.70 -0.12 2.37
N THR A 439 -2.45 1.17 2.67
CA THR A 439 -1.41 1.99 2.05
C THR A 439 -0.09 1.83 2.82
N PHE A 440 0.92 1.22 2.19
CA PHE A 440 2.23 1.02 2.83
C PHE A 440 3.38 1.35 1.87
N THR A 441 3.95 2.55 1.87
CA THR A 441 3.42 3.80 2.37
C THR A 441 3.57 4.83 1.24
N PHE A 442 2.97 6.01 1.31
CA PHE A 442 3.20 7.04 0.28
C PHE A 442 4.65 7.50 0.23
N TRP A 443 5.43 7.38 1.31
CA TRP A 443 6.87 7.64 1.33
C TRP A 443 7.63 6.88 0.23
N ASP A 444 7.18 5.67 -0.09
CA ASP A 444 7.73 4.79 -1.12
C ASP A 444 7.00 4.97 -2.45
N LEU A 445 5.66 5.00 -2.41
CA LEU A 445 4.80 4.95 -3.58
C LEU A 445 4.82 6.24 -4.41
N PHE A 446 5.02 7.41 -3.78
CA PHE A 446 5.02 8.69 -4.51
C PHE A 446 6.15 8.80 -5.54
N ARG A 447 7.24 8.06 -5.34
CA ARG A 447 8.47 8.22 -6.14
C ARG A 447 8.30 7.79 -7.59
N CYS A 448 7.49 6.76 -7.85
CA CYS A 448 7.17 6.36 -9.23
C CYS A 448 5.92 5.47 -9.35
N HIS A 449 5.47 4.80 -8.27
CA HIS A 449 4.35 3.88 -8.30
C HIS A 449 3.04 4.58 -8.66
N THR A 450 2.68 5.65 -7.96
CA THR A 450 1.42 6.38 -8.17
C THR A 450 1.31 7.00 -9.56
N SER A 451 2.43 7.47 -10.13
CA SER A 451 2.49 7.91 -11.52
C SER A 451 2.18 6.79 -12.51
N LEU A 452 2.64 5.56 -12.24
CA LEU A 452 2.34 4.40 -13.10
C LEU A 452 0.89 3.93 -12.92
N MET A 453 0.40 3.92 -11.69
CA MET A 453 -1.01 3.64 -11.41
C MET A 453 -1.94 4.59 -12.15
N HIS A 454 -1.63 5.91 -12.19
CA HIS A 454 -2.38 6.89 -12.98
C HIS A 454 -2.47 6.50 -14.46
N ILE A 455 -1.39 5.96 -15.02
CA ILE A 455 -1.34 5.61 -16.45
C ILE A 455 -2.14 4.34 -16.74
N ILE A 456 -1.92 3.28 -15.94
CA ILE A 456 -2.49 1.96 -16.23
C ILE A 456 -3.87 1.75 -15.59
N GLN A 457 -4.16 2.40 -14.46
CA GLN A 457 -5.42 2.25 -13.70
C GLN A 457 -6.00 3.62 -13.33
N PRO A 458 -6.30 4.51 -14.32
CA PRO A 458 -6.65 5.91 -14.05
C PRO A 458 -7.94 6.06 -13.22
N ALA A 459 -8.93 5.18 -13.39
CA ALA A 459 -10.17 5.22 -12.62
C ALA A 459 -9.94 4.90 -11.14
N GLN A 460 -9.20 3.83 -10.84
CA GLN A 460 -8.83 3.43 -9.48
C GLN A 460 -7.89 4.46 -8.84
N TYR A 461 -7.02 5.08 -9.63
CA TYR A 461 -6.16 6.16 -9.13
C TYR A 461 -6.97 7.39 -8.72
N GLU A 462 -7.98 7.81 -9.52
CA GLU A 462 -8.91 8.88 -9.13
C GLU A 462 -9.65 8.55 -7.83
N GLU A 463 -10.15 7.32 -7.70
CA GLU A 463 -10.80 6.84 -6.47
C GLU A 463 -9.84 6.87 -5.28
N TYR A 464 -8.60 6.49 -5.46
CA TYR A 464 -7.58 6.50 -4.42
C TYR A 464 -7.27 7.92 -3.93
N ILE A 465 -7.17 8.90 -4.84
CA ILE A 465 -7.02 10.32 -4.49
C ILE A 465 -8.25 10.83 -3.71
N ARG A 466 -9.46 10.50 -4.16
CA ARG A 466 -10.70 10.86 -3.47
C ARG A 466 -10.76 10.26 -2.07
N SER A 467 -10.40 8.99 -1.93
CA SER A 467 -10.28 8.33 -0.63
C SER A 467 -9.28 9.02 0.30
N THR A 468 -8.12 9.40 -0.21
CA THR A 468 -7.08 10.10 0.56
C THR A 468 -7.60 11.45 1.09
N ILE A 469 -8.33 12.20 0.28
CA ILE A 469 -8.96 13.46 0.69
C ILE A 469 -10.09 13.22 1.69
N ASP A 470 -10.89 12.16 1.51
CA ASP A 470 -11.98 11.84 2.42
C ASP A 470 -11.48 11.41 3.80
N ILE A 471 -10.37 10.71 3.86
CA ILE A 471 -9.67 10.40 5.13
C ILE A 471 -9.29 11.70 5.85
N TRP A 472 -8.74 12.69 5.15
CA TRP A 472 -8.46 14.00 5.75
C TRP A 472 -9.72 14.69 6.31
N ARG A 473 -10.85 14.63 5.60
CA ARG A 473 -12.11 15.24 6.07
C ARG A 473 -12.56 14.69 7.42
N HIS A 474 -12.33 13.40 7.65
CA HIS A 474 -12.85 12.69 8.82
C HIS A 474 -11.81 12.45 9.92
N ASP A 475 -10.61 12.03 9.57
CA ASP A 475 -9.49 11.79 10.51
C ASP A 475 -8.64 13.07 10.74
N GLY A 476 -8.83 14.10 9.91
CA GLY A 476 -8.19 15.41 10.06
C GLY A 476 -6.84 15.55 9.39
N TYR A 477 -6.18 14.48 8.98
CA TYR A 477 -4.92 14.46 8.23
C TYR A 477 -4.97 13.42 7.12
N MET A 478 -4.28 13.69 6.00
CA MET A 478 -4.07 12.68 4.97
C MET A 478 -3.15 11.58 5.51
N PRO A 479 -3.32 10.29 5.11
CA PRO A 479 -2.40 9.24 5.47
C PRO A 479 -1.07 9.37 4.71
N ASP A 480 0.06 9.02 5.34
CA ASP A 480 1.26 8.59 4.63
C ASP A 480 1.27 7.06 4.51
N GLY A 481 0.95 6.39 5.59
CA GLY A 481 0.60 4.97 5.65
C GLY A 481 -0.75 4.78 6.32
N ARG A 482 -1.48 3.71 5.96
CA ARG A 482 -2.79 3.39 6.54
C ARG A 482 -3.06 1.89 6.47
N SER A 483 -3.60 1.34 7.56
CA SER A 483 -4.06 -0.04 7.62
C SER A 483 -5.12 -0.21 8.70
N SER A 484 -6.06 -1.13 8.50
CA SER A 484 -7.14 -1.43 9.45
C SER A 484 -7.91 -0.18 9.94
N ASN A 485 -8.18 0.77 9.05
CA ASN A 485 -8.90 2.04 9.26
C ASN A 485 -8.14 3.10 10.08
N PHE A 486 -6.83 2.94 10.31
CA PHE A 486 -6.02 3.91 11.06
C PHE A 486 -4.78 4.33 10.29
N ASN A 487 -4.46 5.64 10.34
CA ASN A 487 -3.23 6.16 9.80
C ASN A 487 -2.02 5.52 10.47
N GLY A 488 -0.98 5.26 9.68
CA GLY A 488 0.26 4.65 10.10
C GLY A 488 1.37 5.65 10.36
N ARG A 489 2.59 5.13 10.48
CA ARG A 489 3.76 5.96 10.73
C ARG A 489 4.17 6.76 9.50
N ILE A 490 4.54 8.02 9.73
CA ILE A 490 5.17 8.91 8.77
C ILE A 490 6.69 8.78 8.91
N GLN A 491 7.34 8.34 7.85
CA GLN A 491 8.79 8.08 7.85
C GLN A 491 9.61 9.36 7.74
N GLY A 492 9.20 10.27 6.85
CA GLY A 492 9.87 11.57 6.62
C GLY A 492 8.88 12.71 6.50
N GLY A 493 8.48 13.08 5.28
CA GLY A 493 7.49 14.12 4.99
C GLY A 493 6.04 13.61 4.93
N THR A 494 5.13 14.48 4.53
CA THR A 494 3.73 14.18 4.24
C THR A 494 3.57 13.88 2.76
N ASN A 495 3.78 12.63 2.36
CA ASN A 495 3.96 12.30 0.95
C ASN A 495 2.64 12.14 0.17
N ALA A 496 1.49 12.12 0.85
CA ALA A 496 0.20 12.37 0.22
C ALA A 496 0.18 13.71 -0.54
N ASP A 497 0.89 14.73 -0.04
CA ASP A 497 1.08 16.01 -0.74
C ASP A 497 1.70 15.81 -2.12
N ASN A 498 2.74 14.98 -2.21
CA ASN A 498 3.41 14.67 -3.46
C ASN A 498 2.50 13.91 -4.43
N VAL A 499 1.71 12.95 -3.92
CA VAL A 499 0.76 12.16 -4.69
C VAL A 499 -0.36 13.03 -5.26
N LEU A 500 -0.96 13.91 -4.43
CA LEU A 500 -1.99 14.83 -4.87
C LEU A 500 -1.45 15.81 -5.91
N ALA A 501 -0.26 16.35 -5.70
CA ALA A 501 0.35 17.26 -6.66
C ALA A 501 0.64 16.58 -8.00
N ASP A 502 1.17 15.35 -7.97
CA ASP A 502 1.43 14.57 -9.18
C ASP A 502 0.13 14.32 -9.96
N ALA A 503 -0.93 13.92 -9.28
CA ALA A 503 -2.27 13.77 -9.85
C ALA A 503 -2.78 15.09 -10.46
N TYR A 504 -2.63 16.18 -9.72
CA TYR A 504 -3.13 17.49 -10.15
C TYR A 504 -2.42 18.00 -11.41
N VAL A 505 -1.08 18.00 -11.43
CA VAL A 505 -0.30 18.55 -12.56
C VAL A 505 -0.43 17.69 -13.82
N LYS A 506 -0.69 16.38 -13.66
CA LYS A 506 -0.93 15.43 -14.73
C LYS A 506 -2.40 15.31 -15.14
N GLY A 507 -3.24 16.24 -14.69
CA GLY A 507 -4.58 16.44 -15.23
C GLY A 507 -5.67 15.54 -14.65
N VAL A 508 -5.44 14.83 -13.54
CA VAL A 508 -6.53 14.10 -12.84
C VAL A 508 -7.50 15.13 -12.30
N ARG A 509 -8.75 15.08 -12.78
CA ARG A 509 -9.82 16.02 -12.38
C ARG A 509 -11.04 15.25 -11.91
N GLY A 510 -11.70 14.53 -12.79
CA GLY A 510 -12.85 13.68 -12.53
C GLY A 510 -13.81 14.23 -11.46
N ARG A 511 -14.11 13.44 -10.45
CA ARG A 511 -14.95 13.81 -9.30
C ARG A 511 -14.16 14.28 -8.08
N ILE A 512 -12.87 14.62 -8.22
CA ILE A 512 -12.05 15.08 -7.10
C ILE A 512 -12.43 16.50 -6.70
N ASN A 513 -12.69 16.72 -5.41
CA ASN A 513 -12.79 18.05 -4.83
C ASN A 513 -11.38 18.61 -4.56
N TRP A 514 -10.83 19.33 -5.53
CA TRP A 514 -9.48 19.87 -5.43
C TRP A 514 -9.35 21.02 -4.44
N GLU A 515 -10.43 21.70 -4.06
CA GLU A 515 -10.35 22.69 -2.97
C GLU A 515 -10.09 21.98 -1.64
N ASP A 516 -10.79 20.89 -1.36
CA ASP A 516 -10.54 20.07 -0.18
C ASP A 516 -9.13 19.45 -0.22
N GLY A 517 -8.70 18.92 -1.38
CA GLY A 517 -7.34 18.41 -1.56
C GLY A 517 -6.29 19.48 -1.27
N PHE A 518 -6.48 20.70 -1.76
CA PHE A 518 -5.59 21.82 -1.45
C PHE A 518 -5.58 22.16 0.04
N GLN A 519 -6.74 22.20 0.70
CA GLN A 519 -6.83 22.48 2.15
C GLN A 519 -6.19 21.39 2.99
N ALA A 520 -6.28 20.13 2.58
CA ALA A 520 -5.60 19.02 3.23
C ALA A 520 -4.07 19.22 3.20
N MET A 521 -3.51 19.56 2.04
CA MET A 521 -2.08 19.86 1.89
C MET A 521 -1.66 21.11 2.69
N VAL A 522 -2.51 22.15 2.72
CA VAL A 522 -2.27 23.36 3.53
C VAL A 522 -2.24 23.02 5.01
N LYS A 523 -3.11 22.13 5.48
CA LYS A 523 -3.10 21.68 6.88
C LYS A 523 -1.80 21.00 7.24
N ASP A 524 -1.31 20.09 6.42
CA ASP A 524 -0.01 19.43 6.61
C ASP A 524 1.14 20.45 6.63
N ALA A 525 1.04 21.51 5.84
CA ALA A 525 2.07 22.54 5.69
C ALA A 525 2.06 23.61 6.79
N GLU A 526 0.96 23.82 7.52
CA GLU A 526 0.79 24.95 8.43
C GLU A 526 0.39 24.55 9.86
N VAL A 527 -0.11 23.32 10.09
CA VAL A 527 -0.61 22.91 11.39
C VAL A 527 0.27 21.82 11.97
N THR A 528 0.91 22.09 13.10
CA THR A 528 1.69 21.09 13.83
C THR A 528 0.75 20.07 14.46
N PRO A 529 0.90 18.76 14.16
CA PRO A 529 0.08 17.72 14.77
C PRO A 529 0.43 17.51 16.24
N GLU A 530 -0.51 16.96 16.99
CA GLU A 530 -0.27 16.52 18.36
C GLU A 530 0.75 15.36 18.37
N ASN A 531 1.63 15.34 19.38
CA ASN A 531 2.61 14.28 19.52
C ASN A 531 1.92 12.98 19.99
N ASN A 532 1.97 11.94 19.19
CA ASN A 532 1.43 10.63 19.55
C ASN A 532 2.35 9.82 20.49
N ASN A 533 3.47 10.39 20.93
CA ASN A 533 4.44 9.78 21.87
C ASN A 533 4.92 8.37 21.43
N ASP A 534 5.15 8.21 20.13
CA ASP A 534 5.69 6.97 19.59
C ASP A 534 7.04 6.64 20.21
N ARG A 535 7.17 5.45 20.80
CA ARG A 535 8.42 5.00 21.44
C ARG A 535 9.63 4.98 20.50
N MET A 536 9.38 4.83 19.20
CA MET A 536 10.44 4.84 18.17
C MET A 536 11.02 6.24 17.97
N ALA A 537 10.18 7.28 18.03
CA ALA A 537 10.56 8.69 17.85
C ALA A 537 9.63 9.59 18.70
N PRO A 538 9.91 9.73 20.02
CA PRO A 538 9.02 10.43 20.96
C PRO A 538 9.10 11.96 20.87
N ASP A 539 9.91 12.49 19.98
CA ASP A 539 10.19 13.93 19.84
C ASP A 539 9.04 14.71 19.18
N SER A 540 8.19 14.04 18.43
CA SER A 540 7.05 14.67 17.71
C SER A 540 6.10 13.61 17.15
N SER A 541 5.01 14.03 16.50
CA SER A 541 4.13 13.08 15.83
C SER A 541 4.88 12.27 14.78
N THR A 542 4.63 10.95 14.80
CA THR A 542 4.99 10.01 13.73
C THR A 542 3.77 9.49 12.99
N LYS A 543 2.56 9.93 13.34
CA LYS A 543 1.33 9.34 12.81
C LYS A 543 0.58 10.29 11.88
N GLU A 544 0.69 11.58 12.09
CA GLU A 544 -0.07 12.60 11.38
C GLU A 544 0.79 13.82 11.09
N GLY A 545 0.58 14.45 9.94
CA GLY A 545 1.14 15.73 9.56
C GLY A 545 2.68 15.81 9.64
N ARG A 546 3.18 17.02 9.73
CA ARG A 546 4.63 17.30 9.80
C ARG A 546 5.06 17.56 11.25
N GLY A 547 5.50 16.52 11.97
CA GLY A 547 5.86 16.61 13.39
C GLY A 547 6.99 17.60 13.74
N ALA A 548 7.91 17.87 12.81
CA ALA A 548 8.99 18.85 12.98
C ALA A 548 8.66 20.23 12.39
N LEU A 549 7.38 20.52 12.13
CA LEU A 549 6.90 21.76 11.51
C LEU A 549 7.30 23.04 12.26
N PRO A 550 7.34 23.10 13.60
CA PRO A 550 7.74 24.31 14.30
C PRO A 550 9.11 24.85 13.87
N ASP A 551 10.14 24.02 13.80
CA ASP A 551 11.46 24.43 13.33
C ASP A 551 11.43 24.85 11.85
N TRP A 552 10.70 24.12 11.02
CA TRP A 552 10.56 24.41 9.59
C TRP A 552 9.94 25.77 9.31
N LEU A 553 8.92 26.15 10.07
CA LEU A 553 8.25 27.45 9.92
C LEU A 553 9.04 28.60 10.53
N GLU A 554 9.61 28.40 11.71
CA GLU A 554 10.30 29.46 12.45
C GLU A 554 11.69 29.73 11.88
N ARG A 555 12.45 28.66 11.55
CA ARG A 555 13.88 28.74 11.24
C ARG A 555 14.19 28.52 9.76
N GLY A 556 13.29 27.88 9.03
CA GLY A 556 13.54 27.44 7.65
C GLY A 556 14.53 26.27 7.57
N TYR A 557 14.77 25.55 8.67
CA TYR A 557 15.51 24.28 8.74
C TYR A 557 15.06 23.50 9.97
N ILE A 558 15.39 22.21 10.04
CA ILE A 558 15.02 21.36 11.16
C ILE A 558 16.26 21.05 11.98
N THR A 559 16.21 21.32 13.29
CA THR A 559 17.31 21.08 14.22
C THR A 559 17.31 19.64 14.74
N THR A 560 18.42 19.22 15.33
CA THR A 560 18.58 17.92 16.01
C THR A 560 17.70 17.76 17.27
N LYS A 561 16.89 18.77 17.62
CA LYS A 561 15.79 18.62 18.56
C LYS A 561 14.80 17.56 18.06
N TYR A 562 14.66 17.43 16.74
CA TYR A 562 13.82 16.46 16.09
C TYR A 562 14.67 15.37 15.44
N SER A 563 14.27 14.12 15.62
CA SER A 563 14.84 12.99 14.89
C SER A 563 14.57 13.10 13.40
N ARG A 564 15.33 12.40 12.57
CA ARG A 564 15.22 12.44 11.09
C ARG A 564 15.26 13.87 10.54
N SER A 565 15.96 14.76 11.20
CA SER A 565 15.95 16.20 10.92
C SER A 565 16.36 16.53 9.47
N VAL A 566 17.34 15.82 8.91
CA VAL A 566 17.79 16.03 7.54
C VAL A 566 16.83 15.41 6.53
N SER A 567 16.38 14.17 6.77
CA SER A 567 15.39 13.52 5.91
C SER A 567 14.10 14.32 5.85
N ARG A 568 13.57 14.74 7.01
CA ARG A 568 12.37 15.58 7.08
C ARG A 568 12.57 16.93 6.37
N ALA A 569 13.71 17.60 6.53
CA ALA A 569 13.97 18.88 5.87
C ALA A 569 13.98 18.75 4.33
N SER A 570 14.60 17.69 3.80
CA SER A 570 14.60 17.39 2.37
C SER A 570 13.19 17.12 1.85
N GLU A 571 12.41 16.32 2.57
CA GLU A 571 11.06 15.94 2.16
C GLU A 571 10.04 17.07 2.35
N TYR A 572 10.10 17.85 3.45
CA TYR A 572 9.24 19.03 3.60
C TYR A 572 9.46 20.06 2.51
N ALA A 573 10.71 20.18 2.01
CA ALA A 573 10.98 21.03 0.85
C ALA A 573 10.26 20.53 -0.41
N LEU A 574 10.25 19.22 -0.65
CA LEU A 574 9.54 18.62 -1.78
C LEU A 574 8.02 18.71 -1.60
N ASN A 575 7.50 18.49 -0.37
CA ASN A 575 6.08 18.64 -0.08
C ASN A 575 5.60 20.10 -0.27
N ASP A 576 6.38 21.09 0.14
CA ASP A 576 6.07 22.50 -0.10
C ASP A 576 6.12 22.85 -1.59
N PHE A 577 7.07 22.25 -2.34
CA PHE A 577 7.08 22.36 -3.80
C PHE A 577 5.79 21.77 -4.40
N ALA A 578 5.40 20.57 -3.99
CA ALA A 578 4.19 19.89 -4.42
C ALA A 578 2.95 20.76 -4.20
N LEU A 579 2.79 21.29 -2.98
CA LEU A 579 1.69 22.22 -2.65
C LEU A 579 1.73 23.49 -3.51
N SER A 580 2.93 24.02 -3.80
CA SER A 580 3.06 25.19 -4.68
C SER A 580 2.53 24.90 -6.10
N GLN A 581 2.75 23.69 -6.64
CA GLN A 581 2.29 23.35 -7.98
C GLN A 581 0.75 23.25 -8.05
N VAL A 582 0.12 22.72 -7.01
CA VAL A 582 -1.36 22.70 -6.90
C VAL A 582 -1.88 24.14 -6.77
N ALA A 583 -1.29 24.96 -5.89
CA ALA A 583 -1.64 26.37 -5.73
C ALA A 583 -1.54 27.14 -7.06
N LYS A 584 -0.44 26.94 -7.82
CA LYS A 584 -0.24 27.52 -9.15
C LYS A 584 -1.39 27.14 -10.10
N GLY A 585 -1.69 25.86 -10.19
CA GLY A 585 -2.72 25.35 -11.09
C GLY A 585 -4.13 25.82 -10.74
N MET A 586 -4.40 26.07 -9.44
CA MET A 586 -5.65 26.62 -8.94
C MET A 586 -5.71 28.16 -8.99
N GLY A 587 -4.65 28.84 -9.46
CA GLY A 587 -4.60 30.30 -9.53
C GLY A 587 -4.40 31.00 -8.16
N LYS A 588 -4.01 30.24 -7.12
CA LYS A 588 -3.74 30.75 -5.77
C LYS A 588 -2.31 31.35 -5.71
N THR A 589 -2.15 32.56 -6.24
CA THR A 589 -0.84 33.18 -6.50
C THR A 589 -0.04 33.45 -5.23
N VAL A 590 -0.68 33.82 -4.14
CA VAL A 590 -0.01 34.11 -2.85
C VAL A 590 0.56 32.82 -2.26
N GLU A 591 -0.22 31.77 -2.21
CA GLU A 591 0.15 30.46 -1.72
C GLU A 591 1.22 29.83 -2.61
N TYR A 592 1.10 29.97 -3.92
CA TYR A 592 2.16 29.55 -4.86
C TYR A 592 3.51 30.19 -4.52
N GLY A 593 3.54 31.53 -4.36
CA GLY A 593 4.76 32.25 -4.01
C GLY A 593 5.34 31.82 -2.65
N LYS A 594 4.47 31.69 -1.66
CA LYS A 594 4.81 31.25 -0.30
C LYS A 594 5.49 29.87 -0.30
N TYR A 595 4.81 28.88 -0.84
CA TYR A 595 5.28 27.48 -0.77
C TYR A 595 6.44 27.22 -1.73
N LEU A 596 6.47 27.85 -2.91
CA LEU A 596 7.65 27.80 -3.80
C LEU A 596 8.90 28.41 -3.13
N SER A 597 8.75 29.50 -2.38
CA SER A 597 9.85 30.07 -1.60
C SER A 597 10.33 29.10 -0.52
N ARG A 598 9.37 28.52 0.23
CA ARG A 598 9.69 27.60 1.36
C ARG A 598 10.27 26.27 0.87
N SER A 599 9.92 25.82 -0.34
CA SER A 599 10.53 24.63 -0.93
C SER A 599 12.04 24.72 -1.14
N ARG A 600 12.60 25.92 -1.11
CA ARG A 600 14.06 26.18 -1.22
C ARG A 600 14.79 26.01 0.12
N ASN A 601 14.07 25.80 1.20
CA ASN A 601 14.65 25.74 2.56
C ASN A 601 15.58 24.54 2.79
N TRP A 602 15.55 23.49 1.93
CA TRP A 602 16.56 22.43 1.95
C TRP A 602 17.98 22.99 1.87
N ARG A 603 18.19 24.15 1.23
CA ARG A 603 19.48 24.87 1.08
C ARG A 603 20.06 25.25 2.44
N ASN A 604 19.21 25.47 3.45
CA ASN A 604 19.64 25.81 4.82
C ASN A 604 20.24 24.61 5.58
N GLN A 605 20.00 23.37 5.13
CA GLN A 605 20.64 22.16 5.65
C GLN A 605 21.95 21.81 4.91
N TRP A 606 22.33 22.61 3.89
CA TRP A 606 23.53 22.34 3.10
C TRP A 606 24.78 22.86 3.80
N ASP A 607 25.72 21.96 4.14
CA ASP A 607 26.98 22.24 4.82
C ASP A 607 28.16 22.09 3.85
N ASN A 608 28.73 23.21 3.42
CA ASN A 608 29.90 23.22 2.52
C ASN A 608 31.18 22.65 3.16
N SER A 609 31.24 22.55 4.49
CA SER A 609 32.39 21.99 5.19
C SER A 609 32.41 20.46 5.25
N SER A 610 31.24 19.84 5.04
CA SER A 610 31.12 18.38 4.96
C SER A 610 31.73 17.89 3.66
N THR A 611 32.65 16.93 3.71
CA THR A 611 33.42 16.44 2.55
C THR A 611 33.49 14.92 2.54
N ALA A 612 33.63 14.34 1.36
CA ALA A 612 33.85 12.91 1.15
C ALA A 612 35.06 12.65 0.25
N PHE A 613 35.63 11.45 0.35
CA PHE A 613 36.72 10.97 -0.47
C PHE A 613 37.95 11.91 -0.50
N GLY A 614 38.41 12.30 0.72
CA GLY A 614 39.59 13.15 0.88
C GLY A 614 39.40 14.59 0.34
N GLY A 615 38.13 15.07 0.33
CA GLY A 615 37.80 16.41 -0.17
C GLY A 615 37.47 16.46 -1.67
N GLN A 616 37.42 15.32 -2.37
CA GLN A 616 37.01 15.26 -3.78
C GLN A 616 35.61 15.85 -3.98
N PHE A 617 34.69 15.57 -3.05
CA PHE A 617 33.34 16.12 -3.03
C PHE A 617 33.13 16.93 -1.75
N ALA A 618 32.60 18.13 -1.88
CA ALA A 618 32.27 19.02 -0.79
C ALA A 618 30.80 19.46 -0.88
N GLY A 619 30.22 19.77 0.28
CA GLY A 619 28.83 20.17 0.37
C GLY A 619 27.87 18.99 0.45
N PHE A 620 27.21 18.82 1.60
CA PHE A 620 26.23 17.75 1.84
C PHE A 620 25.14 18.27 2.76
N LEU A 621 23.95 17.68 2.65
CA LEU A 621 22.90 17.90 3.64
C LEU A 621 23.38 17.39 5.00
N SER A 622 23.35 18.25 6.02
CA SER A 622 23.89 17.97 7.36
C SER A 622 22.93 18.39 8.46
N PRO A 623 22.92 17.72 9.61
CA PRO A 623 22.10 18.12 10.74
C PRO A 623 22.58 19.47 11.31
N ARG A 624 21.65 20.21 11.92
CA ARG A 624 21.97 21.46 12.63
C ARG A 624 21.51 21.36 14.09
N ASP A 625 22.31 21.89 15.00
CA ASP A 625 21.96 21.96 16.41
C ASP A 625 20.85 23.00 16.69
N ILE A 626 20.41 23.11 17.94
CA ILE A 626 19.38 24.06 18.35
C ILE A 626 19.80 25.53 18.18
N ASN A 627 21.11 25.80 18.10
CA ASN A 627 21.66 27.14 17.85
C ASN A 627 21.87 27.40 16.36
N GLY A 628 21.60 26.43 15.52
CA GLY A 628 21.73 26.50 14.06
C GLY A 628 23.14 26.21 13.53
N ASN A 629 24.02 25.64 14.35
CA ASN A 629 25.38 25.29 13.93
C ASN A 629 25.39 23.89 13.28
N PHE A 630 26.24 23.71 12.29
CA PHE A 630 26.59 22.40 11.77
C PHE A 630 27.55 21.66 12.72
N PRO A 631 27.63 20.31 12.64
CA PRO A 631 28.51 19.53 13.50
C PRO A 631 30.00 19.92 13.40
N THR A 632 30.70 19.81 14.50
CA THR A 632 32.16 19.95 14.52
C THR A 632 32.78 18.73 15.24
N PRO A 633 33.47 17.82 14.53
CA PRO A 633 33.79 17.85 13.10
C PRO A 633 32.57 17.76 12.19
N PRO A 634 32.68 18.17 10.91
CA PRO A 634 31.59 18.07 9.94
C PRO A 634 31.05 16.65 9.80
N GLN A 635 29.75 16.52 9.47
CA GLN A 635 29.09 15.23 9.23
C GLN A 635 29.84 14.44 8.16
N ASP A 636 30.15 13.18 8.45
CA ASP A 636 30.66 12.25 7.42
C ASP A 636 29.52 11.84 6.49
N PRO A 637 29.61 12.13 5.17
CA PRO A 637 28.57 11.76 4.22
C PRO A 637 28.37 10.26 4.02
N LEU A 638 29.29 9.44 4.46
CA LEU A 638 29.21 7.97 4.37
C LEU A 638 28.74 7.32 5.69
N SER A 639 28.30 8.12 6.64
CA SER A 639 27.78 7.65 7.94
C SER A 639 26.53 8.42 8.36
N CYS A 640 25.50 7.70 8.75
CA CYS A 640 24.22 8.25 9.21
C CYS A 640 23.89 7.88 10.67
N GLY A 641 24.85 7.27 11.40
CA GLY A 641 24.53 6.59 12.65
C GLY A 641 23.92 5.22 12.38
N GLY A 642 22.67 5.01 12.75
CA GLY A 642 21.93 3.78 12.43
C GLY A 642 21.03 3.91 11.19
N CYS A 643 20.90 5.07 10.62
CA CYS A 643 19.92 5.40 9.58
C CYS A 643 18.48 5.00 9.97
N TYR A 644 18.08 5.29 11.20
CA TYR A 644 16.82 4.79 11.72
C TYR A 644 16.00 5.90 12.42
N TRP A 645 14.90 5.56 13.07
CA TRP A 645 13.91 6.50 13.61
C TRP A 645 14.46 7.63 14.48
N ARG A 646 15.57 7.42 15.20
CA ARG A 646 16.16 8.43 16.11
C ARG A 646 17.36 9.15 15.52
N ASP A 647 17.84 8.76 14.36
CA ASP A 647 18.97 9.41 13.70
C ASP A 647 18.55 10.67 12.95
N ALA A 648 19.50 11.46 12.49
CA ALA A 648 19.21 12.62 11.64
C ALA A 648 18.77 12.23 10.23
N TYR A 649 19.10 11.03 9.80
CA TYR A 649 18.79 10.45 8.50
C TYR A 649 17.99 9.17 8.69
N TYR A 650 17.05 8.90 7.81
CA TYR A 650 16.24 7.70 7.82
C TYR A 650 16.51 6.86 6.57
N GLU A 651 16.93 5.62 6.77
CA GLU A 651 17.14 4.56 5.79
C GLU A 651 18.13 4.87 4.64
N ALA A 652 18.74 6.04 4.59
CA ALA A 652 19.72 6.38 3.57
C ALA A 652 20.84 7.26 4.12
N LEU A 653 21.97 7.24 3.45
CA LEU A 653 23.16 8.01 3.81
C LEU A 653 22.98 9.51 3.51
N PRO A 654 23.73 10.39 4.20
CA PRO A 654 23.83 11.80 3.84
C PRO A 654 24.20 12.01 2.37
N PHE A 655 25.04 11.14 1.83
CA PHE A 655 25.44 11.16 0.42
C PHE A 655 24.22 11.00 -0.51
N GLU A 656 23.34 10.04 -0.21
CA GLU A 656 22.10 9.76 -0.96
C GLU A 656 21.09 10.90 -0.83
N TYR A 657 20.79 11.34 0.40
CA TYR A 657 19.86 12.44 0.65
C TYR A 657 20.28 13.75 -0.01
N SER A 658 21.59 13.96 -0.20
CA SER A 658 22.11 15.18 -0.88
C SER A 658 21.74 15.26 -2.35
N PHE A 659 21.14 14.22 -2.95
CA PHE A 659 20.54 14.28 -4.29
C PHE A 659 19.03 14.50 -4.28
N GLY A 660 18.38 14.62 -3.11
CA GLY A 660 16.91 14.61 -2.96
C GLY A 660 16.16 15.87 -3.44
N ALA A 661 16.84 16.97 -3.76
CA ALA A 661 16.20 18.22 -4.17
C ALA A 661 15.79 18.22 -5.66
N HIS A 662 14.98 17.24 -6.06
CA HIS A 662 14.59 17.01 -7.47
C HIS A 662 13.84 18.18 -8.12
N HIS A 663 13.17 19.00 -7.32
CA HIS A 663 12.47 20.21 -7.76
C HIS A 663 13.41 21.40 -8.03
N ASP A 664 14.67 21.32 -7.58
CA ASP A 664 15.65 22.43 -7.61
C ASP A 664 17.02 22.00 -8.16
N MET A 665 17.01 21.14 -9.18
CA MET A 665 18.20 20.49 -9.72
C MET A 665 19.30 21.46 -10.18
N LYS A 666 18.94 22.61 -10.76
CA LYS A 666 19.94 23.60 -11.22
C LYS A 666 20.73 24.18 -10.04
N THR A 667 20.06 24.48 -8.92
CA THR A 667 20.74 24.93 -7.69
C THR A 667 21.57 23.80 -7.11
N LEU A 668 21.03 22.59 -7.06
CA LEU A 668 21.72 21.42 -6.52
C LEU A 668 23.03 21.16 -7.29
N ILE A 669 22.99 21.15 -8.62
CA ILE A 669 24.16 20.98 -9.47
C ILE A 669 25.19 22.11 -9.22
N SER A 670 24.74 23.33 -9.08
CA SER A 670 25.60 24.47 -8.73
C SER A 670 26.29 24.31 -7.36
N TYR A 671 25.53 23.84 -6.33
CA TYR A 671 26.09 23.59 -5.01
C TYR A 671 27.11 22.45 -4.99
N MET A 672 26.96 21.46 -5.87
CA MET A 672 27.93 20.37 -6.06
C MET A 672 29.16 20.82 -6.89
N GLY A 673 29.20 22.04 -7.39
CA GLY A 673 30.33 22.61 -8.13
C GLY A 673 30.25 22.46 -9.64
N GLY A 674 29.02 22.34 -10.18
CA GLY A 674 28.73 22.28 -11.62
C GLY A 674 28.52 20.86 -12.15
N GLU A 675 28.16 20.76 -13.44
CA GLU A 675 27.72 19.50 -14.07
C GLU A 675 28.80 18.41 -14.00
N GLU A 676 30.05 18.70 -14.24
CA GLU A 676 31.15 17.71 -14.22
C GLU A 676 31.30 17.08 -12.85
N LYS A 677 31.30 17.90 -11.77
CA LYS A 677 31.41 17.40 -10.39
C LYS A 677 30.15 16.68 -9.95
N PHE A 678 28.98 17.15 -10.37
CA PHE A 678 27.71 16.47 -10.13
C PHE A 678 27.72 15.07 -10.74
N VAL A 679 28.11 14.93 -12.01
CA VAL A 679 28.23 13.63 -12.68
C VAL A 679 29.23 12.73 -11.97
N ALA A 680 30.44 13.21 -11.68
CA ALA A 680 31.47 12.44 -11.01
C ALA A 680 31.01 11.96 -9.62
N ARG A 681 30.28 12.81 -8.87
CA ARG A 681 29.72 12.48 -7.57
C ARG A 681 28.60 11.46 -7.68
N LEU A 682 27.72 11.59 -8.67
CA LEU A 682 26.63 10.65 -8.91
C LEU A 682 27.17 9.28 -9.37
N GLU A 683 28.18 9.24 -10.27
CA GLU A 683 28.85 7.99 -10.64
C GLU A 683 29.45 7.26 -9.43
N LYS A 684 30.03 8.03 -8.49
CA LYS A 684 30.64 7.48 -7.27
C LYS A 684 29.67 6.67 -6.43
N MET A 685 28.36 6.96 -6.47
CA MET A 685 27.34 6.19 -5.74
C MET A 685 27.27 4.74 -6.22
N PHE A 686 27.53 4.50 -7.50
CA PHE A 686 27.39 3.17 -8.14
C PHE A 686 28.70 2.37 -8.15
N GLU A 687 29.81 2.95 -7.70
CA GLU A 687 31.08 2.24 -7.64
C GLU A 687 31.10 1.24 -6.47
N PRO A 688 31.49 -0.03 -6.72
CA PRO A 688 31.62 -1.02 -5.66
C PRO A 688 32.65 -0.62 -4.59
N GLY A 689 32.39 -1.00 -3.33
CA GLY A 689 33.31 -0.81 -2.21
C GLY A 689 33.33 0.61 -1.61
N GLN A 690 32.51 1.55 -2.11
CA GLN A 690 32.52 2.94 -1.63
C GLN A 690 31.74 3.13 -0.32
N ASN A 691 30.92 2.17 0.08
CA ASN A 691 30.22 2.13 1.36
C ASN A 691 30.67 0.88 2.16
N PRO A 692 31.66 1.00 3.08
CA PRO A 692 32.17 -0.14 3.82
C PRO A 692 31.11 -0.88 4.64
N THR A 693 30.07 -0.17 5.11
CA THR A 693 28.95 -0.71 5.89
C THR A 693 27.77 -1.16 5.02
N GLY A 694 27.83 -0.88 3.74
CA GLY A 694 26.79 -1.24 2.77
C GLY A 694 26.67 -2.75 2.56
N SER A 695 25.56 -3.16 1.97
CA SER A 695 25.26 -4.57 1.70
C SER A 695 26.26 -5.21 0.73
N PRO A 696 26.85 -6.35 1.10
CA PRO A 696 27.66 -7.15 0.17
C PRO A 696 26.90 -7.59 -1.08
N ARG A 697 25.60 -7.82 -0.98
CA ARG A 697 24.71 -8.16 -2.09
C ARG A 697 24.77 -7.11 -3.21
N PHE A 698 24.94 -5.83 -2.84
CA PHE A 698 25.02 -4.70 -3.77
C PHE A 698 26.46 -4.23 -4.02
N GLY A 699 27.44 -5.08 -3.74
CA GLY A 699 28.85 -4.69 -3.92
C GLY A 699 29.34 -3.60 -2.99
N LYS A 700 28.63 -3.33 -1.88
CA LYS A 700 28.94 -2.20 -0.95
C LYS A 700 28.94 -0.85 -1.67
N THR A 701 28.05 -0.63 -2.61
CA THR A 701 27.82 0.67 -3.24
C THR A 701 27.17 1.65 -2.25
N ILE A 702 27.31 2.95 -2.46
CA ILE A 702 26.54 3.97 -1.73
C ILE A 702 25.07 3.88 -2.15
N PHE A 703 24.82 3.76 -3.47
CA PHE A 703 23.49 3.53 -3.99
C PHE A 703 22.92 2.20 -3.47
N ASN A 704 21.76 2.26 -2.84
CA ASN A 704 21.03 1.08 -2.38
C ASN A 704 19.85 0.80 -3.34
N PRO A 705 19.94 -0.22 -4.20
CA PRO A 705 18.85 -0.55 -5.13
C PRO A 705 17.60 -1.08 -4.45
N GLY A 706 17.71 -1.50 -3.18
CA GLY A 706 16.63 -2.02 -2.37
C GLY A 706 16.00 -1.00 -1.44
N ASN A 707 16.20 0.33 -1.69
CA ASN A 707 15.59 1.37 -0.88
C ASN A 707 15.22 2.62 -1.68
N GLU A 708 14.06 3.18 -1.44
CA GLU A 708 13.37 4.14 -2.26
C GLU A 708 13.97 5.55 -2.30
N PRO A 709 14.66 6.08 -1.27
CA PRO A 709 15.26 7.41 -1.36
C PRO A 709 16.19 7.62 -2.57
N SER A 710 16.79 6.53 -3.06
CA SER A 710 17.73 6.56 -4.19
C SER A 710 17.09 6.23 -5.55
N PHE A 711 15.80 5.98 -5.64
CA PHE A 711 15.12 5.54 -6.89
C PHE A 711 15.37 6.45 -8.10
N ALA A 712 15.36 7.75 -7.90
CA ALA A 712 15.61 8.71 -8.97
C ALA A 712 17.10 8.80 -9.37
N SER A 713 18.04 8.41 -8.50
CA SER A 713 19.48 8.66 -8.69
C SER A 713 20.01 8.17 -10.03
N PRO A 714 19.68 6.96 -10.55
CA PRO A 714 20.17 6.51 -11.85
C PRO A 714 19.72 7.37 -13.03
N TYR A 715 18.65 8.15 -12.86
CA TYR A 715 18.03 8.97 -13.91
C TYR A 715 18.48 10.45 -13.88
N LEU A 716 19.09 10.89 -12.76
CA LEU A 716 19.48 12.29 -12.58
C LEU A 716 20.60 12.75 -13.52
N PHE A 717 21.35 11.85 -14.14
CA PHE A 717 22.34 12.17 -15.15
C PHE A 717 21.76 12.95 -16.34
N ASN A 718 20.45 12.81 -16.61
CA ASN A 718 19.78 13.57 -17.67
C ASN A 718 19.85 15.07 -17.45
N TYR A 719 19.89 15.55 -16.21
CA TYR A 719 20.02 16.98 -15.89
C TYR A 719 21.40 17.56 -16.24
N ALA A 720 22.40 16.69 -16.40
CA ALA A 720 23.75 17.08 -16.81
C ALA A 720 24.08 16.64 -18.27
N GLY A 721 23.08 16.19 -19.05
CA GLY A 721 23.25 15.75 -20.43
C GLY A 721 24.07 14.48 -20.60
N ARG A 722 23.99 13.60 -19.61
CA ARG A 722 24.64 12.29 -19.60
C ARG A 722 23.59 11.18 -19.61
N GLN A 723 22.67 11.25 -20.59
CA GLN A 723 21.63 10.26 -20.80
C GLN A 723 22.20 8.84 -21.00
N ASP A 724 23.41 8.76 -21.59
CA ASP A 724 24.18 7.53 -21.72
C ASP A 724 24.42 6.84 -20.35
N LEU A 725 24.78 7.60 -19.32
CA LEU A 725 24.97 7.10 -17.96
C LEU A 725 23.65 6.70 -17.30
N THR A 726 22.56 7.45 -17.55
CA THR A 726 21.22 7.05 -17.12
C THR A 726 20.88 5.65 -17.63
N VAL A 727 21.05 5.41 -18.92
CA VAL A 727 20.79 4.11 -19.53
C VAL A 727 21.66 3.02 -18.91
N GLU A 728 22.97 3.27 -18.82
CA GLU A 728 23.92 2.30 -18.27
C GLU A 728 23.57 1.89 -16.84
N LYS A 729 23.45 2.89 -15.95
CA LYS A 729 23.27 2.62 -14.52
C LYS A 729 21.90 2.02 -14.22
N SER A 730 20.82 2.59 -14.77
CA SER A 730 19.47 2.10 -14.50
C SER A 730 19.24 0.69 -15.04
N ARG A 731 19.74 0.42 -16.28
CA ARG A 731 19.62 -0.92 -16.87
C ARG A 731 20.49 -1.96 -16.16
N TYR A 732 21.70 -1.61 -15.75
CA TYR A 732 22.54 -2.49 -14.94
C TYR A 732 21.86 -2.91 -13.65
N ILE A 733 21.28 -1.95 -12.89
CA ILE A 733 20.56 -2.23 -11.65
C ILE A 733 19.38 -3.16 -11.88
N ALA A 734 18.57 -2.86 -12.89
CA ALA A 734 17.39 -3.65 -13.19
C ALA A 734 17.75 -5.09 -13.62
N LYS A 735 18.75 -5.26 -14.45
CA LYS A 735 19.21 -6.59 -14.91
C LYS A 735 19.93 -7.38 -13.84
N MET A 736 20.63 -6.73 -12.93
CA MET A 736 21.41 -7.40 -11.89
C MET A 736 20.56 -7.88 -10.71
N TYR A 737 19.55 -7.09 -10.32
CA TYR A 737 18.89 -7.26 -9.02
C TYR A 737 17.41 -7.65 -9.12
N TYR A 738 16.83 -7.67 -10.33
CA TYR A 738 15.43 -8.06 -10.52
C TYR A 738 15.31 -9.32 -11.37
N ASN A 739 14.44 -10.24 -10.93
CA ASN A 739 14.03 -11.43 -11.68
C ASN A 739 12.65 -11.91 -11.19
N SER A 740 12.01 -12.85 -11.88
CA SER A 740 10.67 -13.34 -11.54
C SER A 740 10.65 -14.44 -10.46
N GLY A 741 11.78 -14.76 -9.85
CA GLY A 741 11.86 -15.78 -8.79
C GLY A 741 11.57 -15.24 -7.39
N PRO A 742 11.58 -16.11 -6.37
CA PRO A 742 11.31 -15.75 -4.98
C PRO A 742 12.20 -14.62 -4.45
N GLN A 743 13.48 -14.60 -4.80
CA GLN A 743 14.46 -13.55 -4.41
C GLN A 743 14.57 -12.43 -5.46
N GLY A 744 13.53 -12.24 -6.27
CA GLY A 744 13.54 -11.40 -7.45
C GLY A 744 13.43 -9.90 -7.22
N LEU A 745 13.44 -9.44 -5.98
CA LEU A 745 13.46 -8.01 -5.62
C LEU A 745 14.74 -7.67 -4.84
N PRO A 746 15.32 -6.48 -5.02
CA PRO A 746 16.52 -6.07 -4.29
C PRO A 746 16.26 -5.77 -2.81
N GLY A 747 15.07 -5.33 -2.44
CA GLY A 747 14.64 -4.99 -1.09
C GLY A 747 13.18 -5.31 -0.85
N ASN A 748 12.63 -4.75 0.21
CA ASN A 748 11.21 -4.82 0.48
C ASN A 748 10.42 -4.24 -0.71
N SER A 749 9.33 -4.88 -1.07
CA SER A 749 8.52 -4.45 -2.22
C SER A 749 7.92 -3.05 -2.03
N ASP A 750 7.64 -2.69 -0.78
CA ASP A 750 6.91 -1.49 -0.37
C ASP A 750 5.66 -1.27 -1.24
N ALA A 751 4.75 -2.26 -1.10
CA ALA A 751 3.46 -2.26 -1.80
C ALA A 751 3.57 -2.10 -3.34
N GLY A 752 4.62 -2.62 -3.94
CA GLY A 752 4.84 -2.54 -5.39
C GLY A 752 5.71 -1.35 -5.84
N ALA A 753 6.31 -0.58 -4.93
CA ALA A 753 7.24 0.48 -5.30
C ALA A 753 8.42 -0.06 -6.11
N MET A 754 9.06 -1.15 -5.65
CA MET A 754 10.14 -1.83 -6.38
C MET A 754 9.71 -2.28 -7.77
N GLN A 755 8.53 -2.89 -7.89
CA GLN A 755 8.01 -3.37 -9.17
C GLN A 755 7.72 -2.22 -10.13
N SER A 756 7.17 -1.12 -9.63
CA SER A 756 6.91 0.07 -10.46
C SER A 756 8.20 0.69 -11.00
N TRP A 757 9.26 0.75 -10.19
CA TRP A 757 10.58 1.19 -10.64
C TRP A 757 11.11 0.32 -11.79
N LEU A 758 10.96 -1.01 -11.66
CA LEU A 758 11.34 -1.96 -12.72
C LEU A 758 10.54 -1.73 -14.01
N ILE A 759 9.22 -1.57 -13.90
CA ILE A 759 8.37 -1.33 -15.08
C ILE A 759 8.75 -0.03 -15.77
N TRP A 760 9.00 1.05 -15.02
CA TRP A 760 9.51 2.30 -15.61
C TRP A 760 10.84 2.10 -16.34
N ASN A 761 11.76 1.31 -15.79
CA ASN A 761 12.99 0.96 -16.46
C ASN A 761 12.75 0.18 -17.77
N MET A 762 11.79 -0.78 -17.74
CA MET A 762 11.39 -1.53 -18.93
C MET A 762 10.75 -0.64 -20.01
N LEU A 763 10.00 0.40 -19.61
CA LEU A 763 9.43 1.41 -20.50
C LEU A 763 10.49 2.38 -21.07
N GLY A 764 11.64 2.49 -20.43
CA GLY A 764 12.67 3.46 -20.78
C GLY A 764 12.35 4.89 -20.36
N LEU A 765 11.56 5.05 -19.29
CA LEU A 765 11.13 6.35 -18.77
C LEU A 765 11.23 6.37 -17.23
N TYR A 766 11.27 7.57 -16.64
CA TYR A 766 11.16 7.75 -15.19
C TYR A 766 10.40 9.05 -14.85
N PRO A 767 9.33 9.02 -14.03
CA PRO A 767 8.55 10.19 -13.68
C PRO A 767 9.27 11.04 -12.63
N MET A 768 9.20 12.38 -12.77
CA MET A 768 9.60 13.32 -11.74
C MET A 768 8.36 13.80 -11.01
N THR A 769 8.10 13.25 -9.83
CA THR A 769 6.86 13.43 -9.08
C THR A 769 6.57 14.90 -8.75
N GLY A 770 5.29 15.28 -8.77
CA GLY A 770 4.83 16.65 -8.59
C GLY A 770 5.12 17.57 -9.78
N THR A 771 5.58 17.01 -10.89
CA THR A 771 5.84 17.71 -12.15
C THR A 771 5.20 16.98 -13.32
N THR A 772 5.23 17.59 -14.50
CA THR A 772 4.80 16.93 -15.75
C THR A 772 5.94 16.19 -16.47
N VAL A 773 7.14 16.16 -15.89
CA VAL A 773 8.37 15.67 -16.52
C VAL A 773 8.54 14.17 -16.37
N PHE A 774 8.96 13.53 -17.47
CA PHE A 774 9.48 12.17 -17.52
C PHE A 774 10.88 12.20 -18.11
N LEU A 775 11.85 11.60 -17.43
CA LEU A 775 13.22 11.44 -17.90
C LEU A 775 13.30 10.23 -18.83
N ILE A 776 14.03 10.35 -19.93
CA ILE A 776 14.18 9.30 -20.94
C ILE A 776 15.42 8.45 -20.62
N ALA A 777 15.23 7.13 -20.52
CA ALA A 777 16.27 6.11 -20.50
C ALA A 777 16.24 5.31 -21.82
N SER A 778 16.19 3.97 -21.79
CA SER A 778 16.00 3.15 -23.00
C SER A 778 15.06 1.96 -22.71
N PRO A 779 14.12 1.65 -23.61
CA PRO A 779 13.19 0.54 -23.43
C PRO A 779 13.87 -0.83 -23.58
N TRP A 780 13.25 -1.86 -22.95
CA TRP A 780 13.74 -3.24 -23.05
C TRP A 780 13.17 -4.02 -24.23
N PHE A 781 11.96 -3.62 -24.66
CA PHE A 781 11.15 -4.33 -25.63
C PHE A 781 11.23 -3.66 -27.01
N SER A 782 11.06 -4.45 -28.07
CA SER A 782 10.90 -3.91 -29.42
C SER A 782 9.61 -3.10 -29.54
N ASP A 783 8.57 -3.47 -28.78
CA ASP A 783 7.33 -2.75 -28.68
C ASP A 783 6.66 -2.98 -27.31
N LEU A 784 6.08 -1.93 -26.75
CA LEU A 784 5.18 -1.95 -25.62
C LEU A 784 4.03 -1.00 -25.90
N THR A 785 2.80 -1.44 -25.64
CA THR A 785 1.60 -0.61 -25.74
C THR A 785 0.92 -0.53 -24.38
N LEU A 786 0.68 0.68 -23.89
CA LEU A 786 -0.04 0.98 -22.66
C LEU A 786 -1.43 1.48 -23.05
N THR A 787 -2.48 0.89 -22.47
CA THR A 787 -3.87 1.37 -22.58
C THR A 787 -4.16 2.33 -21.44
N LEU A 788 -4.55 3.58 -21.79
CA LEU A 788 -4.73 4.67 -20.82
C LEU A 788 -6.21 4.80 -20.41
N GLY A 789 -6.76 3.81 -19.74
CA GLY A 789 -8.17 3.81 -19.27
C GLY A 789 -9.23 3.58 -20.36
N SER A 790 -8.88 3.69 -21.63
CA SER A 790 -9.76 3.40 -22.77
C SER A 790 -8.96 2.73 -23.88
N PRO A 791 -9.51 1.70 -24.56
CA PRO A 791 -8.84 1.04 -25.69
C PRO A 791 -8.47 1.97 -26.85
N SER A 792 -9.16 3.08 -27.01
CA SER A 792 -8.88 4.09 -28.03
C SER A 792 -7.75 5.05 -27.66
N LYS A 793 -7.29 5.05 -26.40
CA LYS A 793 -6.23 5.94 -25.90
C LYS A 793 -5.04 5.10 -25.48
N THR A 794 -4.02 5.07 -26.31
CA THR A 794 -2.84 4.24 -26.08
C THR A 794 -1.54 5.03 -26.19
N VAL A 795 -0.54 4.60 -25.46
CA VAL A 795 0.87 4.98 -25.68
C VAL A 795 1.61 3.77 -26.23
N LYS A 796 2.25 3.95 -27.36
CA LYS A 796 3.10 2.92 -27.95
C LYS A 796 4.57 3.34 -27.88
N ILE A 797 5.37 2.51 -27.23
CA ILE A 797 6.84 2.68 -27.14
C ILE A 797 7.46 1.61 -28.02
N THR A 798 8.29 2.02 -28.99
CA THR A 798 8.99 1.06 -29.88
C THR A 798 10.49 1.24 -29.84
N SER A 799 11.23 0.17 -30.12
CA SER A 799 12.67 0.25 -30.32
C SER A 799 13.14 -0.60 -31.50
N THR A 800 14.10 -0.09 -32.23
CA THR A 800 14.80 -0.80 -33.33
C THR A 800 16.28 -0.90 -33.02
N GLY A 801 16.93 -2.01 -33.41
CA GLY A 801 18.35 -2.26 -33.18
C GLY A 801 18.69 -2.68 -31.73
N GLY A 802 17.72 -2.69 -30.82
CA GLY A 802 17.91 -3.01 -29.42
C GLY A 802 18.10 -4.51 -29.16
N ASN A 803 19.01 -4.85 -28.24
CA ASN A 803 19.21 -6.19 -27.68
C ASN A 803 19.97 -6.10 -26.36
N GLU A 804 20.50 -7.18 -25.84
CA GLU A 804 21.21 -7.19 -24.54
C GLU A 804 22.51 -6.38 -24.52
N THR A 805 23.11 -6.10 -25.66
CA THR A 805 24.35 -5.29 -25.81
C THR A 805 24.14 -3.95 -26.50
N ASN A 806 23.10 -3.84 -27.30
CA ASN A 806 22.74 -2.63 -28.04
C ASN A 806 21.57 -1.93 -27.34
N PHE A 807 21.86 -1.15 -26.36
CA PHE A 807 20.82 -0.50 -25.52
C PHE A 807 21.02 1.02 -25.36
N PHE A 808 22.09 1.60 -25.90
CA PHE A 808 22.27 3.06 -25.90
C PHE A 808 21.40 3.72 -26.96
N VAL A 809 20.74 4.80 -26.57
CA VAL A 809 19.88 5.57 -27.48
C VAL A 809 20.71 6.25 -28.53
N GLN A 810 20.36 6.05 -29.79
CA GLN A 810 20.98 6.70 -30.95
C GLN A 810 20.13 7.89 -31.45
N SER A 811 18.81 7.73 -31.41
CA SER A 811 17.85 8.77 -31.73
C SER A 811 16.48 8.45 -31.16
N VAL A 812 15.65 9.47 -30.96
CA VAL A 812 14.26 9.36 -30.49
C VAL A 812 13.35 10.12 -31.46
N LYS A 813 12.14 9.57 -31.67
CA LYS A 813 11.02 10.29 -32.28
C LYS A 813 9.84 10.29 -31.31
N LEU A 814 9.22 11.43 -31.17
CA LEU A 814 7.98 11.60 -30.41
C LEU A 814 6.84 11.95 -31.38
N ASN A 815 5.83 11.10 -31.45
CA ASN A 815 4.72 11.23 -32.38
C ASN A 815 5.19 11.39 -33.85
N GLY A 816 6.22 10.61 -34.23
CA GLY A 816 6.83 10.60 -35.55
C GLY A 816 7.85 11.74 -35.84
N ASN A 817 7.94 12.74 -34.98
CA ASN A 817 8.86 13.86 -35.14
C ASN A 817 10.19 13.60 -34.40
N HIS A 818 11.29 14.10 -34.97
CA HIS A 818 12.58 14.05 -34.29
C HIS A 818 12.52 14.72 -32.91
N TRP A 819 13.10 14.05 -31.91
CA TRP A 819 13.12 14.52 -30.54
C TRP A 819 14.55 14.55 -30.01
N ASP A 820 15.01 15.69 -29.57
CA ASP A 820 16.40 15.94 -29.18
C ASP A 820 16.56 16.22 -27.67
N LYS A 821 15.47 16.08 -26.87
CA LYS A 821 15.48 16.26 -25.41
C LYS A 821 15.52 14.90 -24.72
N ASN A 822 16.31 14.77 -23.67
CA ASN A 822 16.35 13.54 -22.86
C ASN A 822 15.22 13.48 -21.81
N TRP A 823 14.13 14.18 -22.06
CA TRP A 823 12.93 14.24 -21.24
C TRP A 823 11.72 14.62 -22.09
N LEU A 824 10.52 14.37 -21.54
CA LEU A 824 9.26 14.76 -22.14
C LEU A 824 8.27 15.19 -21.06
N ASN A 825 7.20 15.92 -21.42
CA ASN A 825 6.10 16.24 -20.52
C ASN A 825 4.97 15.23 -20.63
N TRP A 826 4.13 15.18 -19.60
CA TRP A 826 2.86 14.44 -19.61
C TRP A 826 2.02 14.73 -20.88
N GLY A 827 1.86 16.00 -21.22
CA GLY A 827 1.09 16.44 -22.40
C GLY A 827 1.66 16.00 -23.75
N ASP A 828 2.96 15.65 -23.82
CA ASP A 828 3.62 15.25 -25.05
C ASP A 828 3.28 13.81 -25.45
N LEU A 829 2.99 12.93 -24.48
CA LEU A 829 2.81 11.50 -24.70
C LEU A 829 1.54 10.90 -24.05
N PHE A 830 1.27 11.22 -22.78
CA PHE A 830 0.25 10.50 -22.00
C PHE A 830 -1.14 11.15 -22.04
N ASP A 831 -1.22 12.47 -22.17
CA ASP A 831 -2.50 13.19 -22.13
C ASP A 831 -3.50 12.73 -23.19
N LYS A 832 -3.03 12.52 -24.40
CA LYS A 832 -3.86 12.10 -25.56
C LYS A 832 -3.51 10.71 -26.10
N GLY A 833 -2.50 10.08 -25.53
CA GLY A 833 -1.83 8.96 -26.14
C GLY A 833 -0.82 9.42 -27.18
N GLY A 834 -0.01 8.50 -27.72
CA GLY A 834 1.00 8.82 -28.70
C GLY A 834 2.01 7.71 -28.93
N THR A 835 3.08 8.04 -29.65
CA THR A 835 4.19 7.13 -29.95
C THR A 835 5.53 7.69 -29.49
N LEU A 836 6.38 6.82 -28.97
CA LEU A 836 7.75 7.13 -28.61
C LEU A 836 8.65 6.05 -29.24
N ASP A 837 9.39 6.44 -30.27
CA ASP A 837 10.15 5.50 -31.09
C ASP A 837 11.66 5.71 -30.89
N PHE A 838 12.36 4.63 -30.52
CA PHE A 838 13.79 4.63 -30.26
C PHE A 838 14.57 3.92 -31.37
N VAL A 839 15.75 4.41 -31.67
CA VAL A 839 16.80 3.65 -32.33
C VAL A 839 17.88 3.39 -31.29
N LEU A 840 18.23 2.14 -31.09
CA LEU A 840 19.22 1.71 -30.10
C LEU A 840 20.46 1.13 -30.79
N GLY A 841 21.61 1.28 -30.14
CA GLY A 841 22.90 0.76 -30.62
C GLY A 841 23.87 0.44 -29.48
N ALA A 842 25.05 -0.09 -29.85
CA ALA A 842 26.11 -0.44 -28.90
C ALA A 842 26.90 0.78 -28.41
N GLU A 843 26.99 1.81 -29.24
CA GLU A 843 27.84 2.96 -28.97
C GLU A 843 27.10 4.04 -28.20
N ARG A 844 27.79 4.68 -27.25
CA ARG A 844 27.29 5.86 -26.57
C ARG A 844 27.24 7.04 -27.53
N THR A 845 26.15 7.79 -27.50
CA THR A 845 25.96 8.98 -28.33
C THR A 845 25.50 10.17 -27.48
N THR A 846 25.67 11.35 -28.02
CA THR A 846 25.12 12.62 -27.51
C THR A 846 23.95 13.05 -28.40
N TRP A 847 22.93 12.19 -28.50
CA TRP A 847 21.72 12.46 -29.29
C TRP A 847 20.88 13.58 -28.72
N ASP A 848 20.96 13.77 -27.38
CA ASP A 848 20.16 14.71 -26.57
C ASP A 848 20.77 16.13 -26.57
N THR A 849 20.75 16.78 -27.74
CA THR A 849 21.34 18.11 -27.95
C THR A 849 20.41 19.26 -27.58
N GLY A 850 19.14 18.95 -27.22
CA GLY A 850 18.13 19.92 -26.86
C GLY A 850 18.24 20.44 -25.42
N GLU A 851 17.16 21.09 -24.94
CA GLU A 851 17.10 21.64 -23.60
C GLU A 851 17.17 20.55 -22.51
N ARG A 852 17.87 20.87 -21.43
CA ARG A 852 17.91 20.05 -20.22
C ARG A 852 16.53 19.96 -19.55
N PRO A 853 16.28 18.92 -18.74
CA PRO A 853 15.06 18.86 -17.94
C PRO A 853 14.89 20.11 -17.08
N PRO A 854 13.67 20.63 -16.93
CA PRO A 854 13.43 21.88 -16.20
C PRO A 854 13.71 21.73 -14.70
N SER A 855 14.20 22.81 -14.08
CA SER A 855 14.36 22.99 -12.65
C SER A 855 13.35 24.04 -12.18
N PHE A 856 12.42 23.66 -11.33
CA PHE A 856 11.21 24.46 -11.07
C PHE A 856 11.37 25.49 -9.94
N ALA A 857 12.22 25.22 -8.95
CA ALA A 857 12.39 26.04 -7.76
C ALA A 857 13.69 26.88 -7.77
N THR A 858 14.32 27.05 -8.90
CA THR A 858 15.59 27.80 -9.04
C THR A 858 15.47 29.27 -8.65
#